data_bfa3ebd8347ad649d6f605084dc0f1f9
#
_entry.id   bfa3ebd8347ad649d6f605084dc0f1f9
#
_cell.length_a   1.000
_cell.length_b   1.000
_cell.length_c   1.000
_cell.angle_alpha   90.00
_cell.angle_beta   90.00
_cell.angle_gamma   90.00
#
_symmetry.space_group_name_H-M   'P 1'
#
loop_
_entity.id
_entity.type
_entity.pdbx_description
1 polymer ?
#
loop_
_entity_poly.entity_id
_entity_poly.type
_entity_poly.pdbx_seq_one_letter_code
_entity_poly.pdbx_strand_id
1 'polypeptide(L)'
;MIDKMLVRGAKVHNLKNIDVDIPLNKIVGIAGVSGSGKSSLALGVLYAEGSRRYLEALSTYTRRRMTQASKASVEEVLYVPAALALHQRPGVPGIRSTFGTGTELLNSLRLMYSRLASHRCPNGHYIPPTLAVAAGKELVCPECGAHFYAPSAEELAFNSQGACQKCGGTGSVRTVDMASLVPDDSLTIDGGAVAPWNSLMWSLMTDVCREMGVRTDVPFRDLTEQEKDIVYHGPAEKKHIFYHARNSNQAGELDFTYYNAVYTVENALAKVKDDKGMKRVEKFLREDVCPECHGSRLSAAARAPKLRGISLDEACQMTLEALVEWVKGVPGSLPEEMRPMAESICEAFESTAKRLMDLGLGYLTLDRSASTLSTGERQRMQLARAVRNRTTGVLYVLDEPSIGLHPSNIVGLTGVMHDLVSDGNSVILVDHDTQILKEADWVIEMGPEAGAKGGHVIAEGTIADLEAKPESQIGPFLSGKAETKLRRCAREGEMFAEGAIHLSTGSIHTVKPLELDIPKGRLTVVTGVSGSGKTTMVLESLVPALEAKINGSALPAHIREIRAEGIAHVKLIDATPIGINVRSTVATYAGVHDELRKLYAKSPDARQKGFKASDFSYNTGSLRCPGCDGTGEVSLDVQFLPDVNIVCPDCRGSRYARAAYGVKLTNEAEQTASLPQLMDMDVNSALEFCGGMKTVSQRLQTLQQLGLGYLTLGEETPSLSGGEAQRLKLASEIGRTQTDSVFVFDEPSIGLHPLDVQVLLRVFQALLDNGATVVVIEHDLDVIRNADYVIDMGPGGGESGGRVVATGTPEEIQGNPESITGRYL
;
A
#
# COMPACT_ATOMS: atom_id res chain seq x y z
N MET A 1 -6.78 -35.77 -24.47
CA MET A 1 -6.33 -35.02 -23.28
C MET A 1 -7.18 -33.78 -23.15
N ILE A 2 -7.56 -33.40 -21.95
CA ILE A 2 -8.29 -32.16 -21.71
C ILE A 2 -7.25 -31.04 -21.87
N ASP A 3 -7.48 -30.10 -22.77
CA ASP A 3 -6.56 -29.05 -23.17
C ASP A 3 -7.09 -27.63 -22.88
N LYS A 4 -8.34 -27.56 -22.39
CA LYS A 4 -9.03 -26.29 -22.10
C LYS A 4 -9.85 -26.34 -20.82
N MET A 5 -9.94 -25.22 -20.14
CA MET A 5 -10.98 -24.90 -19.15
C MET A 5 -12.18 -24.32 -19.88
N LEU A 6 -13.40 -24.75 -19.51
CA LEU A 6 -14.64 -24.28 -20.13
C LEU A 6 -15.44 -23.48 -19.11
N VAL A 7 -15.78 -22.25 -19.45
CA VAL A 7 -16.66 -21.37 -18.65
C VAL A 7 -17.90 -21.11 -19.47
N ARG A 8 -19.09 -21.31 -18.88
CA ARG A 8 -20.40 -21.10 -19.54
C ARG A 8 -21.30 -20.29 -18.65
N GLY A 9 -21.93 -19.28 -19.22
CA GLY A 9 -22.93 -18.47 -18.56
C GLY A 9 -22.44 -17.68 -17.35
N ALA A 10 -21.22 -17.13 -17.41
CA ALA A 10 -20.67 -16.39 -16.29
C ALA A 10 -21.30 -14.99 -16.12
N LYS A 11 -21.84 -14.75 -14.91
CA LYS A 11 -22.58 -13.53 -14.55
C LYS A 11 -22.04 -12.89 -13.25
N VAL A 12 -20.75 -13.06 -12.96
CA VAL A 12 -20.11 -12.53 -11.76
C VAL A 12 -19.86 -11.04 -11.92
N HIS A 13 -20.26 -10.23 -10.95
CA HIS A 13 -20.16 -8.77 -10.98
C HIS A 13 -20.74 -8.17 -12.28
N ASN A 14 -19.89 -7.57 -13.12
CA ASN A 14 -20.30 -6.92 -14.38
C ASN A 14 -20.32 -7.86 -15.60
N LEU A 15 -19.93 -9.14 -15.46
CA LEU A 15 -19.93 -10.09 -16.57
C LEU A 15 -21.33 -10.30 -17.15
N LYS A 16 -21.45 -10.29 -18.50
CA LYS A 16 -22.72 -10.33 -19.25
C LYS A 16 -23.02 -11.70 -19.85
N ASN A 17 -23.11 -12.74 -18.98
CA ASN A 17 -23.44 -14.10 -19.39
C ASN A 17 -22.45 -14.62 -20.44
N ILE A 18 -21.15 -14.53 -20.15
CA ILE A 18 -20.11 -14.89 -21.10
C ILE A 18 -19.80 -16.37 -21.12
N ASP A 19 -19.46 -16.85 -22.31
CA ASP A 19 -18.88 -18.15 -22.56
C ASP A 19 -17.45 -17.98 -23.05
N VAL A 20 -16.49 -18.73 -22.47
CA VAL A 20 -15.08 -18.64 -22.88
C VAL A 20 -14.37 -19.98 -22.68
N ASP A 21 -13.52 -20.32 -23.66
CA ASP A 21 -12.65 -21.49 -23.64
C ASP A 21 -11.21 -21.07 -23.39
N ILE A 22 -10.61 -21.54 -22.31
CA ILE A 22 -9.30 -21.07 -21.84
C ILE A 22 -8.29 -22.23 -21.92
N PRO A 23 -7.22 -22.10 -22.71
CA PRO A 23 -6.23 -23.17 -22.87
C PRO A 23 -5.48 -23.46 -21.55
N LEU A 24 -5.22 -24.76 -21.29
CA LEU A 24 -4.43 -25.26 -20.17
C LEU A 24 -2.93 -25.32 -20.56
N ASN A 25 -2.05 -25.32 -19.53
CA ASN A 25 -0.60 -25.39 -19.66
C ASN A 25 -0.03 -24.29 -20.58
N LYS A 26 -0.60 -23.10 -20.45
CA LYS A 26 -0.27 -21.91 -21.21
C LYS A 26 -0.24 -20.69 -20.30
N ILE A 27 0.40 -19.62 -20.77
CA ILE A 27 0.24 -18.27 -20.24
C ILE A 27 -0.93 -17.64 -20.97
N VAL A 28 -2.03 -17.38 -20.27
CA VAL A 28 -3.24 -16.74 -20.84
C VAL A 28 -3.37 -15.34 -20.26
N GLY A 29 -3.22 -14.32 -21.10
CA GLY A 29 -3.42 -12.93 -20.77
C GLY A 29 -4.90 -12.55 -20.73
N ILE A 30 -5.37 -11.82 -19.72
CA ILE A 30 -6.69 -11.19 -19.70
C ILE A 30 -6.48 -9.68 -19.72
N ALA A 31 -6.78 -9.05 -20.85
CA ALA A 31 -6.60 -7.63 -21.13
C ALA A 31 -7.94 -6.88 -21.18
N GLY A 32 -7.90 -5.55 -21.27
CA GLY A 32 -9.07 -4.69 -21.45
C GLY A 32 -9.05 -3.46 -20.56
N VAL A 33 -9.89 -2.47 -20.82
CA VAL A 33 -9.95 -1.22 -20.05
C VAL A 33 -10.30 -1.44 -18.57
N SER A 34 -9.96 -0.48 -17.71
CA SER A 34 -10.30 -0.53 -16.30
C SER A 34 -11.81 -0.69 -16.11
N GLY A 35 -12.25 -1.61 -15.21
CA GLY A 35 -13.69 -1.88 -15.01
C GLY A 35 -14.38 -2.71 -16.10
N SER A 36 -13.65 -3.31 -17.07
CA SER A 36 -14.23 -4.14 -18.14
C SER A 36 -14.62 -5.57 -17.71
N GLY A 37 -14.25 -6.02 -16.51
CA GLY A 37 -14.58 -7.34 -15.99
C GLY A 37 -13.42 -8.35 -15.95
N LYS A 38 -12.19 -7.96 -16.16
CA LYS A 38 -10.99 -8.82 -16.13
C LYS A 38 -10.85 -9.60 -14.82
N SER A 39 -10.81 -8.89 -13.69
CA SER A 39 -10.70 -9.51 -12.37
C SER A 39 -11.97 -10.30 -12.01
N SER A 40 -13.14 -9.93 -12.56
CA SER A 40 -14.37 -10.72 -12.41
C SER A 40 -14.24 -12.10 -13.06
N LEU A 41 -13.61 -12.20 -14.23
CA LEU A 41 -13.34 -13.49 -14.89
C LEU A 41 -12.22 -14.24 -14.17
N ALA A 42 -11.07 -13.60 -13.94
CA ALA A 42 -9.88 -14.25 -13.37
C ALA A 42 -10.09 -14.71 -11.91
N LEU A 43 -10.47 -13.77 -11.04
CA LEU A 43 -10.62 -14.03 -9.60
C LEU A 43 -12.03 -14.48 -9.25
N GLY A 44 -13.05 -13.82 -9.80
CA GLY A 44 -14.45 -14.08 -9.49
C GLY A 44 -14.98 -15.40 -10.05
N VAL A 45 -14.42 -15.92 -11.15
CA VAL A 45 -14.82 -17.19 -11.76
C VAL A 45 -13.73 -18.23 -11.61
N LEU A 46 -12.57 -18.06 -12.25
CA LEU A 46 -11.56 -19.13 -12.37
C LEU A 46 -10.92 -19.46 -11.01
N TYR A 47 -10.43 -18.46 -10.29
CA TYR A 47 -9.86 -18.68 -8.96
C TYR A 47 -10.91 -19.17 -7.96
N ALA A 48 -12.10 -18.54 -7.94
CA ALA A 48 -13.16 -18.93 -7.01
C ALA A 48 -13.55 -20.40 -7.17
N GLU A 49 -13.77 -20.87 -8.41
CA GLU A 49 -14.14 -22.26 -8.69
C GLU A 49 -12.97 -23.24 -8.47
N GLY A 50 -11.76 -22.91 -8.89
CA GLY A 50 -10.58 -23.74 -8.67
C GLY A 50 -10.21 -23.89 -7.18
N SER A 51 -10.25 -22.78 -6.43
CA SER A 51 -10.04 -22.78 -4.98
C SER A 51 -11.13 -23.54 -4.24
N ARG A 52 -12.40 -23.35 -4.60
CA ARG A 52 -13.54 -24.07 -4.00
C ARG A 52 -13.42 -25.58 -4.17
N ARG A 53 -13.15 -26.06 -5.37
CA ARG A 53 -12.98 -27.49 -5.67
C ARG A 53 -11.85 -28.11 -4.89
N TYR A 54 -10.71 -27.39 -4.75
CA TYR A 54 -9.61 -27.82 -3.92
C TYR A 54 -10.01 -27.95 -2.45
N LEU A 55 -10.70 -26.92 -1.91
CA LEU A 55 -11.17 -26.93 -0.52
C LEU A 55 -12.22 -28.00 -0.24
N GLU A 56 -13.07 -28.32 -1.20
CA GLU A 56 -14.07 -29.41 -1.10
C GLU A 56 -13.42 -30.77 -0.93
N ALA A 57 -12.23 -30.97 -1.49
CA ALA A 57 -11.46 -32.22 -1.33
C ALA A 57 -10.81 -32.36 0.06
N LEU A 58 -10.73 -31.28 0.85
CA LEU A 58 -10.15 -31.29 2.20
C LEU A 58 -11.16 -31.69 3.27
N SER A 59 -10.64 -32.14 4.44
CA SER A 59 -11.47 -32.45 5.61
C SER A 59 -12.27 -31.24 6.08
N THR A 60 -13.46 -31.47 6.67
CA THR A 60 -14.34 -30.42 7.21
C THR A 60 -13.65 -29.55 8.25
N TYR A 61 -12.74 -30.12 9.04
CA TYR A 61 -11.95 -29.40 10.05
C TYR A 61 -10.98 -28.39 9.41
N THR A 62 -10.24 -28.81 8.38
CA THR A 62 -9.33 -27.95 7.62
C THR A 62 -10.09 -26.86 6.88
N ARG A 63 -11.20 -27.23 6.24
CA ARG A 63 -12.06 -26.30 5.48
C ARG A 63 -12.59 -25.14 6.31
N ARG A 64 -12.96 -25.39 7.58
CA ARG A 64 -13.46 -24.34 8.50
C ARG A 64 -12.41 -23.29 8.89
N ARG A 65 -11.13 -23.60 8.74
CA ARG A 65 -10.01 -22.68 9.09
C ARG A 65 -9.45 -21.90 7.91
N MET A 66 -9.91 -22.18 6.70
CA MET A 66 -9.45 -21.53 5.49
C MET A 66 -10.52 -20.56 4.98
N THR A 67 -10.10 -19.40 4.52
CA THR A 67 -10.98 -18.43 3.87
C THR A 67 -11.54 -19.06 2.59
N GLN A 68 -12.87 -19.16 2.48
CA GLN A 68 -13.53 -19.71 1.32
C GLN A 68 -13.91 -18.59 0.36
N ALA A 69 -13.56 -18.78 -0.93
CA ALA A 69 -14.11 -17.94 -1.99
C ALA A 69 -15.63 -18.20 -2.11
N SER A 70 -16.41 -17.16 -2.33
CA SER A 70 -17.84 -17.26 -2.59
C SER A 70 -18.07 -18.05 -3.88
N LYS A 71 -19.19 -18.81 -3.95
CA LYS A 71 -19.56 -19.53 -5.17
C LYS A 71 -19.76 -18.53 -6.32
N ALA A 72 -19.10 -18.79 -7.44
CA ALA A 72 -19.26 -17.96 -8.64
C ALA A 72 -20.68 -18.08 -9.20
N SER A 73 -21.22 -16.98 -9.71
CA SER A 73 -22.50 -16.97 -10.44
C SER A 73 -22.25 -17.36 -11.89
N VAL A 74 -22.21 -18.67 -12.14
CA VAL A 74 -21.94 -19.29 -13.45
C VAL A 74 -22.91 -20.44 -13.67
N GLU A 75 -23.23 -20.73 -14.92
CA GLU A 75 -24.05 -21.91 -15.27
C GLU A 75 -23.21 -23.17 -15.14
N GLU A 76 -22.02 -23.19 -15.75
CA GLU A 76 -21.11 -24.32 -15.69
C GLU A 76 -19.65 -23.86 -15.81
N VAL A 77 -18.77 -24.52 -15.04
CA VAL A 77 -17.31 -24.39 -15.17
C VAL A 77 -16.70 -25.79 -15.13
N LEU A 78 -15.95 -26.16 -16.18
CA LEU A 78 -15.35 -27.49 -16.30
C LEU A 78 -13.83 -27.39 -16.40
N TYR A 79 -13.17 -28.41 -15.88
CA TYR A 79 -11.72 -28.64 -16.01
C TYR A 79 -10.81 -27.58 -15.41
N VAL A 80 -11.31 -26.76 -14.48
CA VAL A 80 -10.46 -25.80 -13.77
C VAL A 80 -9.63 -26.54 -12.73
N PRO A 81 -8.28 -26.42 -12.76
CA PRO A 81 -7.40 -27.00 -11.76
C PRO A 81 -7.57 -26.36 -10.38
N ALA A 82 -6.91 -26.94 -9.36
CA ALA A 82 -6.72 -26.24 -8.08
C ALA A 82 -6.05 -24.90 -8.33
N ALA A 83 -6.64 -23.80 -7.82
CA ALA A 83 -6.18 -22.45 -8.14
C ALA A 83 -5.54 -21.76 -6.96
N LEU A 84 -4.46 -21.04 -7.24
CA LEU A 84 -3.77 -20.09 -6.34
C LEU A 84 -3.83 -18.70 -6.96
N ALA A 85 -4.24 -17.71 -6.17
CA ALA A 85 -4.26 -16.32 -6.62
C ALA A 85 -3.20 -15.47 -5.93
N LEU A 86 -2.58 -14.61 -6.71
CA LEU A 86 -1.75 -13.50 -6.25
C LEU A 86 -2.52 -12.21 -6.54
N HIS A 87 -3.12 -11.66 -5.50
CA HIS A 87 -3.96 -10.47 -5.61
C HIS A 87 -3.12 -9.22 -5.83
N GLN A 88 -3.68 -8.25 -6.53
CA GLN A 88 -3.11 -6.92 -6.75
C GLN A 88 -2.63 -6.26 -5.44
N ARG A 89 -3.39 -6.41 -4.36
CA ARG A 89 -3.08 -5.85 -3.04
C ARG A 89 -2.96 -6.96 -2.00
N PRO A 90 -1.76 -7.52 -1.80
CA PRO A 90 -1.55 -8.47 -0.71
C PRO A 90 -1.78 -7.80 0.64
N GLY A 91 -2.39 -8.53 1.57
CA GLY A 91 -2.58 -8.05 2.94
C GLY A 91 -1.26 -7.59 3.57
N VAL A 92 -1.32 -6.56 4.40
CA VAL A 92 -0.14 -6.07 5.14
C VAL A 92 0.21 -7.07 6.22
N PRO A 93 1.43 -7.64 6.18
CA PRO A 93 1.85 -8.62 7.19
C PRO A 93 1.99 -7.99 8.58
N GLY A 94 1.85 -8.81 9.62
CA GLY A 94 2.01 -8.36 10.99
C GLY A 94 3.43 -7.83 11.28
N ILE A 95 3.55 -7.05 12.37
CA ILE A 95 4.78 -6.33 12.79
C ILE A 95 6.02 -7.24 12.96
N ARG A 96 5.82 -8.53 13.22
CA ARG A 96 6.91 -9.52 13.32
C ARG A 96 7.31 -10.14 11.99
N SER A 97 6.66 -9.81 10.89
CA SER A 97 7.01 -10.32 9.57
C SER A 97 8.12 -9.49 8.95
N THR A 98 9.12 -10.16 8.40
CA THR A 98 10.20 -9.53 7.63
C THR A 98 10.25 -10.11 6.21
N PHE A 99 11.00 -9.49 5.32
CA PHE A 99 11.28 -10.03 4.00
C PHE A 99 11.88 -11.46 4.11
N GLY A 100 12.83 -11.66 5.03
CA GLY A 100 13.43 -12.98 5.27
C GLY A 100 12.46 -14.05 5.76
N THR A 101 11.46 -13.71 6.61
CA THR A 101 10.41 -14.66 7.03
C THR A 101 9.38 -14.89 5.93
N GLY A 102 9.01 -13.85 5.19
CA GLY A 102 8.05 -13.93 4.09
C GLY A 102 8.55 -14.78 2.92
N THR A 103 9.85 -14.73 2.64
CA THR A 103 10.52 -15.53 1.60
C THR A 103 11.01 -16.90 2.09
N GLU A 104 10.97 -17.14 3.41
CA GLU A 104 11.53 -18.31 4.10
C GLU A 104 13.07 -18.43 4.00
N LEU A 105 13.75 -17.49 3.35
CA LEU A 105 15.23 -17.48 3.30
C LEU A 105 15.87 -17.43 4.68
N LEU A 106 15.23 -16.75 5.63
CA LEU A 106 15.69 -16.69 7.02
C LEU A 106 15.72 -18.08 7.67
N ASN A 107 14.84 -19.01 7.27
CA ASN A 107 14.85 -20.38 7.78
C ASN A 107 16.12 -21.13 7.37
N SER A 108 16.52 -21.01 6.08
CA SER A 108 17.76 -21.60 5.57
C SER A 108 18.99 -20.94 6.21
N LEU A 109 18.97 -19.62 6.38
CA LEU A 109 20.06 -18.90 7.04
C LEU A 109 20.20 -19.31 8.51
N ARG A 110 19.13 -19.42 9.27
CA ARG A 110 19.14 -19.94 10.65
C ARG A 110 19.67 -21.37 10.73
N LEU A 111 19.35 -22.22 9.76
CA LEU A 111 19.88 -23.56 9.67
C LEU A 111 21.40 -23.55 9.48
N MET A 112 21.91 -22.67 8.61
CA MET A 112 23.37 -22.49 8.44
C MET A 112 24.02 -22.09 9.77
N TYR A 113 23.47 -21.09 10.47
CA TYR A 113 24.01 -20.64 11.76
C TYR A 113 23.91 -21.72 12.84
N SER A 114 22.86 -22.53 12.87
CA SER A 114 22.72 -23.63 13.82
C SER A 114 23.73 -24.75 13.59
N ARG A 115 24.01 -25.09 12.32
CA ARG A 115 24.74 -26.30 11.97
C ARG A 115 26.19 -26.09 11.49
N LEU A 116 26.50 -24.88 11.01
CA LEU A 116 27.77 -24.60 10.35
C LEU A 116 28.58 -23.48 11.06
N ALA A 117 28.01 -22.80 12.05
CA ALA A 117 28.67 -21.69 12.73
C ALA A 117 29.62 -22.12 13.86
N SER A 118 30.48 -21.21 14.28
CA SER A 118 31.17 -21.24 15.56
C SER A 118 30.19 -20.89 16.68
N HIS A 119 30.15 -21.65 17.73
CA HIS A 119 29.22 -21.48 18.86
C HIS A 119 29.93 -21.08 20.14
N ARG A 120 29.28 -20.24 20.92
CA ARG A 120 29.80 -19.73 22.19
C ARG A 120 29.39 -20.65 23.34
N CYS A 121 30.37 -21.14 24.13
CA CYS A 121 30.09 -21.92 25.33
C CYS A 121 29.50 -21.02 26.44
N PRO A 122 28.88 -21.57 27.49
CA PRO A 122 28.31 -20.78 28.60
C PRO A 122 29.31 -19.86 29.29
N ASN A 123 30.61 -20.19 29.25
CA ASN A 123 31.69 -19.38 29.82
C ASN A 123 32.31 -18.39 28.83
N GLY A 124 31.78 -18.28 27.62
CA GLY A 124 32.14 -17.23 26.68
C GLY A 124 33.15 -17.62 25.60
N HIS A 125 33.71 -18.81 25.60
CA HIS A 125 34.67 -19.26 24.61
C HIS A 125 33.97 -19.72 23.31
N TYR A 126 34.58 -19.48 22.15
CA TYR A 126 34.04 -19.92 20.87
C TYR A 126 34.59 -21.29 20.47
N ILE A 127 33.71 -22.20 20.10
CA ILE A 127 34.05 -23.49 19.52
C ILE A 127 33.91 -23.38 18.00
N PRO A 128 34.92 -23.78 17.21
CA PRO A 128 34.87 -23.74 15.75
C PRO A 128 33.83 -24.73 15.22
N PRO A 129 33.41 -24.61 13.95
CA PRO A 129 32.55 -25.57 13.27
C PRO A 129 33.16 -26.98 13.30
N THR A 130 32.38 -27.98 13.71
CA THR A 130 32.79 -29.40 13.74
C THR A 130 31.62 -30.28 13.33
N LEU A 131 31.89 -31.55 13.01
CA LEU A 131 30.87 -32.56 12.75
C LEU A 131 29.91 -32.73 13.93
N ALA A 132 30.35 -32.51 15.17
CA ALA A 132 29.49 -32.55 16.35
C ALA A 132 28.44 -31.41 16.32
N VAL A 133 28.86 -30.19 15.91
CA VAL A 133 27.95 -29.05 15.67
C VAL A 133 26.96 -29.40 14.54
N ALA A 134 27.45 -29.88 13.42
CA ALA A 134 26.62 -30.25 12.27
C ALA A 134 25.59 -31.35 12.63
N ALA A 135 25.98 -32.31 13.41
CA ALA A 135 25.12 -33.41 13.87
C ALA A 135 24.21 -33.05 15.06
N GLY A 136 24.32 -31.83 15.62
CA GLY A 136 23.55 -31.40 16.80
C GLY A 136 23.88 -32.21 18.06
N LYS A 137 25.11 -32.70 18.19
CA LYS A 137 25.57 -33.46 19.37
C LYS A 137 26.03 -32.51 20.47
N GLU A 138 26.19 -33.08 21.69
CA GLU A 138 26.78 -32.38 22.79
C GLU A 138 28.20 -31.92 22.47
N LEU A 139 28.53 -30.70 22.84
CA LEU A 139 29.80 -30.06 22.63
C LEU A 139 30.51 -29.93 23.99
N VAL A 140 31.81 -30.12 23.96
CA VAL A 140 32.67 -29.90 25.15
C VAL A 140 33.64 -28.78 24.81
N CYS A 141 33.63 -27.72 25.60
CA CYS A 141 34.55 -26.63 25.39
C CYS A 141 36.00 -27.04 25.66
N PRO A 142 36.93 -26.94 24.73
CA PRO A 142 38.31 -27.34 24.92
C PRO A 142 39.07 -26.45 25.92
N GLU A 143 38.58 -25.21 26.16
CA GLU A 143 39.23 -24.26 27.04
C GLU A 143 38.79 -24.40 28.50
N CYS A 144 37.51 -24.70 28.75
CA CYS A 144 36.94 -24.69 30.12
C CYS A 144 36.20 -25.99 30.48
N GLY A 145 36.10 -26.99 29.60
CA GLY A 145 35.42 -28.23 29.84
C GLY A 145 33.90 -28.18 29.97
N ALA A 146 33.28 -27.02 29.70
CA ALA A 146 31.83 -26.89 29.80
C ALA A 146 31.12 -27.70 28.70
N HIS A 147 30.10 -28.45 29.12
CA HIS A 147 29.22 -29.21 28.25
C HIS A 147 28.03 -28.34 27.82
N PHE A 148 27.68 -28.33 26.55
CA PHE A 148 26.54 -27.56 26.04
C PHE A 148 26.12 -28.05 24.63
N TYR A 149 24.98 -27.57 24.13
CA TYR A 149 24.50 -27.83 22.77
C TYR A 149 24.54 -26.55 21.94
N ALA A 150 24.82 -26.68 20.64
CA ALA A 150 24.62 -25.59 19.69
C ALA A 150 23.13 -25.25 19.63
N PRO A 151 22.76 -23.96 19.53
CA PRO A 151 21.37 -23.57 19.44
C PRO A 151 20.72 -24.15 18.18
N SER A 152 19.51 -24.63 18.32
CA SER A 152 18.67 -25.08 17.20
C SER A 152 18.25 -23.89 16.33
N ALA A 153 17.78 -24.16 15.10
CA ALA A 153 17.27 -23.10 14.23
C ALA A 153 16.05 -22.35 14.85
N GLU A 154 15.31 -23.00 15.77
CA GLU A 154 14.19 -22.39 16.49
C GLU A 154 14.68 -21.44 17.61
N GLU A 155 15.76 -21.77 18.28
CA GLU A 155 16.40 -20.89 19.27
C GLU A 155 17.10 -19.68 18.63
N LEU A 156 17.26 -19.68 17.30
CA LEU A 156 17.73 -18.55 16.52
C LEU A 156 16.57 -17.74 15.88
N ALA A 157 15.33 -18.06 16.19
CA ALA A 157 14.16 -17.41 15.62
C ALA A 157 13.67 -16.24 16.48
N PHE A 158 13.64 -15.03 15.94
CA PHE A 158 13.17 -13.85 16.68
C PHE A 158 11.65 -13.83 16.95
N ASN A 159 10.87 -14.66 16.26
CA ASN A 159 9.44 -14.87 16.51
C ASN A 159 9.15 -16.06 17.43
N SER A 160 10.16 -16.64 18.03
CA SER A 160 10.11 -17.76 18.94
C SER A 160 11.16 -17.60 20.07
N GLN A 161 11.93 -18.63 20.36
CA GLN A 161 12.87 -18.69 21.50
C GLN A 161 14.06 -17.73 21.36
N GLY A 162 14.45 -17.36 20.13
CA GLY A 162 15.53 -16.40 19.87
C GLY A 162 15.13 -14.93 19.99
N ALA A 163 13.90 -14.64 20.40
CA ALA A 163 13.40 -13.27 20.50
C ALA A 163 14.14 -12.44 21.57
N CYS A 164 14.44 -11.19 21.24
CA CYS A 164 14.85 -10.21 22.25
C CYS A 164 13.75 -10.06 23.30
N GLN A 165 14.10 -10.22 24.57
CA GLN A 165 13.11 -10.18 25.67
C GLN A 165 12.46 -8.81 25.82
N LYS A 166 13.19 -7.72 25.57
CA LYS A 166 12.70 -6.36 25.75
C LYS A 166 11.64 -5.97 24.72
N CYS A 167 11.86 -6.29 23.45
CA CYS A 167 10.91 -5.96 22.37
C CYS A 167 10.04 -7.13 21.93
N GLY A 168 10.22 -8.32 22.50
CA GLY A 168 9.48 -9.52 22.12
C GLY A 168 9.65 -9.91 20.65
N GLY A 169 10.80 -9.58 20.02
CA GLY A 169 11.10 -9.89 18.63
C GLY A 169 10.54 -8.90 17.59
N THR A 170 10.07 -7.71 18.02
CA THR A 170 9.59 -6.66 17.11
C THR A 170 10.71 -5.79 16.55
N GLY A 171 11.84 -5.70 17.27
CA GLY A 171 12.97 -4.81 16.91
C GLY A 171 12.79 -3.37 17.38
N SER A 172 11.60 -2.96 17.75
CA SER A 172 11.25 -1.63 18.23
C SER A 172 10.53 -1.70 19.57
N VAL A 173 10.53 -0.59 20.29
CA VAL A 173 9.78 -0.39 21.52
C VAL A 173 8.96 0.88 21.41
N ARG A 174 7.76 0.86 21.98
CA ARG A 174 6.94 2.05 22.07
C ARG A 174 7.31 2.80 23.35
N THR A 175 7.77 4.03 23.18
CA THR A 175 8.10 4.95 24.26
C THR A 175 7.16 6.15 24.22
N VAL A 176 7.03 6.83 25.37
CA VAL A 176 6.24 8.05 25.42
C VAL A 176 6.94 9.15 24.63
N ASP A 177 6.23 9.78 23.72
CA ASP A 177 6.71 10.95 23.01
C ASP A 177 6.53 12.21 23.88
N MET A 178 7.63 12.69 24.46
CA MET A 178 7.61 13.83 25.37
C MET A 178 7.04 15.10 24.71
N ALA A 179 7.28 15.32 23.41
CA ALA A 179 6.75 16.47 22.68
C ALA A 179 5.22 16.44 22.55
N SER A 180 4.63 15.25 22.47
CA SER A 180 3.19 15.06 22.37
C SER A 180 2.44 15.28 23.69
N LEU A 181 3.15 15.26 24.82
CA LEU A 181 2.54 15.46 26.14
C LEU A 181 2.10 16.91 26.34
N VAL A 182 2.88 17.87 25.80
CA VAL A 182 2.59 19.30 25.83
C VAL A 182 2.80 19.85 24.40
N PRO A 183 1.82 19.68 23.51
CA PRO A 183 1.95 20.08 22.10
C PRO A 183 1.94 21.60 21.91
N ASP A 184 1.39 22.36 22.84
CA ASP A 184 1.35 23.83 22.86
C ASP A 184 1.72 24.32 24.24
N ASP A 185 2.97 24.75 24.39
CA ASP A 185 3.52 25.27 25.65
C ASP A 185 3.11 26.71 25.98
N SER A 186 2.42 27.38 25.06
CA SER A 186 1.80 28.70 25.30
C SER A 186 0.52 28.61 26.15
N LEU A 187 -0.08 27.41 26.23
CA LEU A 187 -1.25 27.16 27.06
C LEU A 187 -0.87 26.99 28.53
N THR A 188 -1.81 27.31 29.41
CA THR A 188 -1.70 27.00 30.84
C THR A 188 -2.12 25.55 31.10
N ILE A 189 -1.72 24.95 32.23
CA ILE A 189 -2.21 23.61 32.63
C ILE A 189 -3.72 23.64 32.79
N ASP A 190 -4.25 24.72 33.40
CA ASP A 190 -5.71 24.95 33.52
C ASP A 190 -6.39 25.08 32.13
N GLY A 191 -5.67 25.64 31.16
CA GLY A 191 -6.08 25.75 29.75
C GLY A 191 -5.91 24.48 28.93
N GLY A 192 -5.38 23.39 29.52
CA GLY A 192 -5.24 22.11 28.88
C GLY A 192 -3.90 21.84 28.20
N ALA A 193 -2.82 22.50 28.60
CA ALA A 193 -1.48 22.28 28.04
C ALA A 193 -1.06 20.81 28.07
N VAL A 194 -1.39 20.07 29.14
CA VAL A 194 -1.03 18.65 29.31
C VAL A 194 -2.07 17.77 28.64
N ALA A 195 -1.84 17.44 27.37
CA ALA A 195 -2.77 16.72 26.52
C ALA A 195 -3.21 15.34 27.02
N PRO A 196 -2.39 14.48 27.65
CA PRO A 196 -2.82 13.21 28.22
C PRO A 196 -3.89 13.36 29.31
N TRP A 197 -3.81 14.36 30.16
CA TRP A 197 -4.80 14.56 31.23
C TRP A 197 -6.17 14.93 30.67
N ASN A 198 -6.22 15.56 29.50
CA ASN A 198 -7.48 15.93 28.86
C ASN A 198 -8.16 14.75 28.14
N SER A 199 -7.39 13.76 27.70
CA SER A 199 -7.89 12.71 26.80
C SER A 199 -7.86 11.30 27.39
N LEU A 200 -6.96 11.02 28.34
CA LEU A 200 -6.75 9.69 28.94
C LEU A 200 -7.10 9.61 30.42
N MET A 201 -7.21 10.78 31.10
CA MET A 201 -7.43 10.89 32.54
C MET A 201 -8.59 11.82 32.85
N TRP A 202 -8.94 11.92 34.10
CA TRP A 202 -9.98 12.83 34.57
C TRP A 202 -9.44 14.24 34.73
N SER A 203 -10.29 15.24 34.48
CA SER A 203 -9.97 16.66 34.58
C SER A 203 -9.50 17.12 35.97
N LEU A 204 -9.65 16.31 36.99
CA LEU A 204 -9.17 16.54 38.36
C LEU A 204 -7.64 16.56 38.48
N MET A 205 -6.92 16.03 37.50
CA MET A 205 -5.45 15.98 37.58
C MET A 205 -4.79 17.36 37.65
N THR A 206 -5.44 18.37 37.07
CA THR A 206 -5.01 19.78 37.15
C THR A 206 -5.06 20.29 38.60
N ASP A 207 -6.12 19.99 39.33
CA ASP A 207 -6.29 20.42 40.72
C ASP A 207 -5.24 19.72 41.64
N VAL A 208 -5.02 18.42 41.41
CA VAL A 208 -4.00 17.65 42.15
C VAL A 208 -2.59 18.17 41.84
N CYS A 209 -2.33 18.54 40.59
CA CYS A 209 -1.04 19.10 40.15
C CYS A 209 -0.74 20.44 40.89
N ARG A 210 -1.77 21.25 41.13
CA ARG A 210 -1.63 22.48 41.89
C ARG A 210 -1.23 22.19 43.35
N GLU A 211 -1.78 21.16 43.95
CA GLU A 211 -1.43 20.71 45.30
C GLU A 211 -0.03 20.01 45.37
N MET A 212 0.53 19.66 44.21
CA MET A 212 1.93 19.24 44.10
C MET A 212 2.91 20.44 44.06
N GLY A 213 2.38 21.70 44.11
CA GLY A 213 3.19 22.91 44.10
C GLY A 213 3.53 23.47 42.71
N VAL A 214 2.78 23.06 41.69
CA VAL A 214 2.94 23.55 40.30
C VAL A 214 1.95 24.67 40.02
N ARG A 215 2.40 25.75 39.42
CA ARG A 215 1.55 26.88 38.99
C ARG A 215 0.76 26.47 37.73
N THR A 216 -0.52 26.28 37.85
CA THR A 216 -1.37 25.80 36.75
C THR A 216 -1.98 26.90 35.91
N ASP A 217 -1.88 28.14 36.35
CA ASP A 217 -2.47 29.36 35.78
C ASP A 217 -1.54 30.18 34.87
N VAL A 218 -0.27 29.77 34.75
CA VAL A 218 0.73 30.40 33.87
C VAL A 218 1.02 29.52 32.63
N PRO A 219 1.47 30.09 31.48
CA PRO A 219 1.87 29.30 30.32
C PRO A 219 2.89 28.21 30.70
N PHE A 220 2.79 27.02 30.13
CA PHE A 220 3.64 25.90 30.47
C PHE A 220 5.14 26.21 30.26
N ARG A 221 5.49 26.98 29.21
CA ARG A 221 6.85 27.46 28.95
C ARG A 221 7.43 28.28 30.09
N ASP A 222 6.59 29.02 30.88
CA ASP A 222 7.00 29.90 31.94
C ASP A 222 7.11 29.20 33.32
N LEU A 223 6.87 27.88 33.36
CA LEU A 223 7.11 27.04 34.52
C LEU A 223 8.62 26.86 34.75
N THR A 224 9.01 26.74 36.00
CA THR A 224 10.39 26.35 36.36
C THR A 224 10.68 24.92 35.94
N GLU A 225 11.95 24.56 35.79
CA GLU A 225 12.32 23.15 35.44
C GLU A 225 11.86 22.17 36.51
N GLN A 226 11.79 22.55 37.79
CA GLN A 226 11.24 21.72 38.87
C GLN A 226 9.75 21.49 38.71
N GLU A 227 8.99 22.52 38.35
CA GLU A 227 7.55 22.35 38.07
C GLU A 227 7.30 21.48 36.87
N LYS A 228 8.07 21.66 35.80
CA LYS A 228 8.00 20.78 34.59
C LYS A 228 8.36 19.34 34.92
N ASP A 229 9.37 19.12 35.74
CA ASP A 229 9.76 17.77 36.17
C ASP A 229 8.64 17.09 37.00
N ILE A 230 7.97 17.84 37.88
CA ILE A 230 6.79 17.32 38.58
C ILE A 230 5.70 16.90 37.57
N VAL A 231 5.43 17.71 36.55
CA VAL A 231 4.39 17.40 35.55
C VAL A 231 4.77 16.15 34.76
N TYR A 232 6.04 15.98 34.37
CA TYR A 232 6.48 14.86 33.56
C TYR A 232 6.77 13.60 34.37
N HIS A 233 7.38 13.72 35.56
CA HIS A 233 7.97 12.59 36.32
C HIS A 233 7.62 12.59 37.81
N GLY A 234 6.85 13.57 38.31
CA GLY A 234 6.52 13.67 39.72
C GLY A 234 5.98 12.37 40.31
N PRO A 235 6.23 12.07 41.63
CA PRO A 235 5.83 10.83 42.25
C PRO A 235 4.32 10.74 42.43
N ALA A 236 3.80 9.52 42.43
CA ALA A 236 2.39 9.24 42.72
C ALA A 236 2.09 9.50 44.19
N GLU A 237 1.64 10.69 44.53
CA GLU A 237 1.25 11.10 45.87
C GLU A 237 -0.24 11.35 45.98
N LYS A 238 -0.81 10.98 47.12
CA LYS A 238 -2.21 11.25 47.47
C LYS A 238 -2.32 12.64 48.05
N LYS A 239 -3.09 13.51 47.37
CA LYS A 239 -3.35 14.89 47.80
C LYS A 239 -4.83 15.08 48.10
N HIS A 240 -5.11 15.93 49.03
CA HIS A 240 -6.45 16.39 49.37
C HIS A 240 -6.78 17.58 48.48
N ILE A 241 -7.84 17.48 47.67
CA ILE A 241 -8.24 18.54 46.71
C ILE A 241 -9.67 18.98 46.95
N PHE A 242 -9.91 20.26 46.71
CA PHE A 242 -11.21 20.83 46.63
C PHE A 242 -11.57 21.00 45.15
N TYR A 243 -12.58 20.29 44.68
CA TYR A 243 -12.95 20.30 43.28
C TYR A 243 -14.32 20.97 43.05
N HIS A 244 -14.44 21.59 41.86
CA HIS A 244 -15.68 22.07 41.30
C HIS A 244 -16.03 21.27 40.04
N ALA A 245 -17.24 20.69 40.00
CA ALA A 245 -17.68 19.93 38.85
C ALA A 245 -17.98 20.89 37.68
N ARG A 246 -17.36 20.70 36.54
CA ARG A 246 -17.49 21.56 35.34
C ARG A 246 -18.94 21.68 34.81
N ASN A 247 -19.81 20.68 35.06
CA ASN A 247 -21.17 20.59 34.49
C ASN A 247 -22.28 20.66 35.57
N SER A 248 -21.96 20.94 36.84
CA SER A 248 -22.91 21.09 37.90
C SER A 248 -22.34 22.03 38.96
N ASN A 249 -23.23 22.70 39.76
CA ASN A 249 -22.82 23.55 40.88
C ASN A 249 -22.36 22.72 42.12
N GLN A 250 -21.93 21.49 41.93
CA GLN A 250 -21.43 20.65 43.02
C GLN A 250 -19.97 20.93 43.28
N ALA A 251 -19.59 21.27 44.49
CA ALA A 251 -18.22 21.35 44.99
C ALA A 251 -18.07 20.34 46.11
N GLY A 252 -16.91 19.76 46.24
CA GLY A 252 -16.61 18.77 47.26
C GLY A 252 -15.11 18.60 47.48
N GLU A 253 -14.79 17.98 48.62
CA GLU A 253 -13.41 17.61 48.98
C GLU A 253 -13.21 16.12 48.72
N LEU A 254 -12.09 15.77 48.13
CA LEU A 254 -11.71 14.37 47.92
C LEU A 254 -10.20 14.19 47.92
N ASP A 255 -9.78 13.03 48.38
CA ASP A 255 -8.40 12.58 48.27
C ASP A 255 -8.16 11.93 46.91
N PHE A 256 -7.23 12.50 46.08
CA PHE A 256 -6.91 11.94 44.78
C PHE A 256 -5.38 11.75 44.60
N THR A 257 -5.00 10.67 43.91
CA THR A 257 -3.57 10.38 43.69
C THR A 257 -3.11 11.11 42.47
N TYR A 258 -1.99 11.84 42.60
CA TYR A 258 -1.30 12.47 41.49
C TYR A 258 -0.72 11.42 40.55
N TYR A 259 -0.93 11.60 39.25
CA TYR A 259 -0.32 10.81 38.20
C TYR A 259 0.29 11.74 37.16
N ASN A 260 1.61 11.70 37.05
CA ASN A 260 2.35 12.52 36.08
C ASN A 260 1.95 12.20 34.62
N ALA A 261 2.34 13.05 33.69
CA ALA A 261 1.93 12.93 32.29
C ALA A 261 2.47 11.65 31.62
N VAL A 262 3.71 11.26 31.89
CA VAL A 262 4.34 10.03 31.37
C VAL A 262 3.61 8.80 31.90
N TYR A 263 3.44 8.69 33.22
CA TYR A 263 2.72 7.57 33.84
C TYR A 263 1.27 7.46 33.33
N THR A 264 0.62 8.59 33.07
CA THR A 264 -0.75 8.57 32.52
C THR A 264 -0.81 7.85 31.19
N VAL A 265 0.15 8.07 30.28
CA VAL A 265 0.24 7.39 28.98
C VAL A 265 0.61 5.93 29.15
N GLU A 266 1.63 5.61 29.97
CA GLU A 266 2.07 4.23 30.23
C GLU A 266 0.96 3.37 30.85
N ASN A 267 0.25 3.91 31.84
CA ASN A 267 -0.87 3.23 32.48
C ASN A 267 -2.05 3.05 31.52
N ALA A 268 -2.31 4.02 30.68
CA ALA A 268 -3.33 3.89 29.64
C ALA A 268 -2.93 2.80 28.63
N LEU A 269 -1.67 2.76 28.18
CA LEU A 269 -1.16 1.74 27.27
C LEU A 269 -1.27 0.33 27.87
N ALA A 270 -0.90 0.16 29.14
CA ALA A 270 -1.01 -1.11 29.84
C ALA A 270 -2.45 -1.65 29.98
N LYS A 271 -3.45 -0.75 29.92
CA LYS A 271 -4.88 -1.08 30.05
C LYS A 271 -5.62 -1.19 28.72
N VAL A 272 -4.97 -0.97 27.61
CA VAL A 272 -5.60 -1.07 26.28
C VAL A 272 -6.05 -2.51 26.03
N LYS A 273 -7.32 -2.65 25.64
CA LYS A 273 -7.94 -3.96 25.32
C LYS A 273 -8.51 -4.01 23.90
N ASP A 274 -8.65 -2.88 23.25
CA ASP A 274 -9.26 -2.75 21.94
C ASP A 274 -8.56 -1.69 21.06
N ASP A 275 -8.84 -1.69 19.76
CA ASP A 275 -8.27 -0.75 18.80
C ASP A 275 -8.67 0.72 19.07
N LYS A 276 -9.86 0.94 19.66
CA LYS A 276 -10.29 2.31 20.03
C LYS A 276 -9.43 2.86 21.17
N GLY A 277 -9.14 2.02 22.16
CA GLY A 277 -8.22 2.35 23.24
C GLY A 277 -6.83 2.63 22.71
N MET A 278 -6.32 1.79 21.80
CA MET A 278 -5.00 1.97 21.18
C MET A 278 -4.91 3.30 20.44
N LYS A 279 -5.85 3.65 19.57
CA LYS A 279 -5.86 4.93 18.82
C LYS A 279 -5.85 6.17 19.71
N ARG A 280 -6.38 6.07 20.94
CA ARG A 280 -6.37 7.17 21.90
C ARG A 280 -5.00 7.38 22.55
N VAL A 281 -4.25 6.30 22.75
CA VAL A 281 -2.93 6.33 23.38
C VAL A 281 -1.82 6.55 22.37
N GLU A 282 -1.97 6.00 21.18
CA GLU A 282 -0.97 5.99 20.10
C GLU A 282 -0.42 7.37 19.75
N LYS A 283 -1.26 8.42 19.81
CA LYS A 283 -0.85 9.81 19.56
C LYS A 283 0.17 10.37 20.56
N PHE A 284 0.38 9.67 21.68
CA PHE A 284 1.36 10.03 22.70
C PHE A 284 2.57 9.08 22.72
N LEU A 285 2.65 8.18 21.75
CA LEU A 285 3.71 7.20 21.65
C LEU A 285 4.53 7.47 20.39
N ARG A 286 5.82 7.23 20.51
CA ARG A 286 6.72 7.08 19.38
C ARG A 286 7.31 5.68 19.36
N GLU A 287 7.67 5.23 18.19
CA GLU A 287 8.33 3.95 18.01
C GLU A 287 9.83 4.18 17.89
N ASP A 288 10.58 3.71 18.88
CA ASP A 288 12.03 3.81 18.93
C ASP A 288 12.67 2.43 18.69
N VAL A 289 13.87 2.43 18.11
CA VAL A 289 14.66 1.20 17.96
C VAL A 289 14.91 0.59 19.35
N CYS A 290 14.73 -0.71 19.50
CA CYS A 290 14.94 -1.40 20.77
C CYS A 290 16.38 -1.21 21.27
N PRO A 291 16.61 -0.66 22.46
CA PRO A 291 17.96 -0.36 22.96
C PRO A 291 18.78 -1.61 23.34
N GLU A 292 18.16 -2.78 23.44
CA GLU A 292 18.84 -4.04 23.76
C GLU A 292 19.30 -4.78 22.51
N CYS A 293 18.43 -4.92 21.52
CA CYS A 293 18.75 -5.65 20.29
C CYS A 293 19.15 -4.75 19.12
N HIS A 294 19.06 -3.42 19.26
CA HIS A 294 19.39 -2.42 18.23
C HIS A 294 18.71 -2.70 16.89
N GLY A 295 17.44 -3.11 16.94
CA GLY A 295 16.64 -3.41 15.76
C GLY A 295 16.74 -4.84 15.23
N SER A 296 17.75 -5.63 15.65
CA SER A 296 17.97 -7.00 15.15
C SER A 296 16.87 -8.00 15.50
N ARG A 297 15.98 -7.67 16.44
CA ARG A 297 14.89 -8.52 16.94
C ARG A 297 15.36 -9.74 17.77
N LEU A 298 16.67 -10.07 17.73
CA LEU A 298 17.28 -11.25 18.30
C LEU A 298 17.82 -11.00 19.72
N SER A 299 17.73 -12.01 20.57
CA SER A 299 18.39 -12.02 21.87
C SER A 299 19.93 -12.05 21.72
N ALA A 300 20.65 -11.69 22.78
CA ALA A 300 22.11 -11.76 22.79
C ALA A 300 22.63 -13.19 22.52
N ALA A 301 21.91 -14.22 23.01
CA ALA A 301 22.25 -15.62 22.77
C ALA A 301 22.08 -16.00 21.28
N ALA A 302 21.01 -15.53 20.63
CA ALA A 302 20.75 -15.81 19.23
C ALA A 302 21.71 -15.05 18.28
N ARG A 303 22.31 -13.95 18.73
CA ARG A 303 23.35 -13.21 18.00
C ARG A 303 24.77 -13.74 18.23
N ALA A 304 24.97 -14.62 19.22
CA ALA A 304 26.30 -15.12 19.59
C ALA A 304 26.95 -16.02 18.53
N PRO A 305 26.24 -16.93 17.81
CA PRO A 305 26.87 -17.75 16.77
C PRO A 305 27.51 -16.91 15.67
N LYS A 306 28.71 -17.32 15.22
CA LYS A 306 29.46 -16.64 14.15
C LYS A 306 29.74 -17.60 12.99
N LEU A 307 29.33 -17.22 11.80
CA LEU A 307 29.65 -17.95 10.55
C LEU A 307 30.49 -17.04 9.66
N ARG A 308 31.68 -17.50 9.26
CA ARG A 308 32.67 -16.66 8.57
C ARG A 308 32.94 -15.31 9.29
N GLY A 309 32.90 -15.31 10.62
CA GLY A 309 33.19 -14.15 11.46
C GLY A 309 32.03 -13.20 11.71
N ILE A 310 30.88 -13.33 11.02
CA ILE A 310 29.69 -12.47 11.20
C ILE A 310 28.55 -13.20 11.92
N SER A 311 27.74 -12.46 12.64
CA SER A 311 26.56 -12.96 13.34
C SER A 311 25.33 -13.02 12.43
N LEU A 312 24.27 -13.69 12.91
CA LEU A 312 23.02 -13.83 12.16
C LEU A 312 22.35 -12.49 11.84
N ASP A 313 22.38 -11.56 12.79
CA ASP A 313 21.82 -10.21 12.59
C ASP A 313 22.62 -9.41 11.58
N GLU A 314 23.96 -9.46 11.65
CA GLU A 314 24.83 -8.83 10.65
C GLU A 314 24.58 -9.38 9.24
N ALA A 315 24.40 -10.71 9.11
CA ALA A 315 24.03 -11.33 7.83
C ALA A 315 22.65 -10.92 7.33
N CYS A 316 21.66 -10.77 8.23
CA CYS A 316 20.31 -10.32 7.87
C CYS A 316 20.25 -8.85 7.37
N GLN A 317 21.25 -8.04 7.73
CA GLN A 317 21.37 -6.64 7.30
C GLN A 317 22.04 -6.48 5.92
N MET A 318 22.64 -7.54 5.39
CA MET A 318 23.14 -7.53 4.02
C MET A 318 21.99 -7.47 3.02
N THR A 319 22.20 -6.79 1.89
CA THR A 319 21.32 -6.93 0.74
C THR A 319 21.30 -8.39 0.27
N LEU A 320 20.20 -8.83 -0.32
CA LEU A 320 20.11 -10.23 -0.80
C LEU A 320 21.22 -10.58 -1.78
N GLU A 321 21.61 -9.64 -2.65
CA GLU A 321 22.74 -9.80 -3.57
C GLU A 321 24.05 -10.04 -2.83
N ALA A 322 24.39 -9.18 -1.86
CA ALA A 322 25.59 -9.32 -1.06
C ALA A 322 25.57 -10.61 -0.21
N LEU A 323 24.41 -10.95 0.33
CA LEU A 323 24.23 -12.16 1.12
C LEU A 323 24.45 -13.43 0.29
N VAL A 324 23.97 -13.47 -0.96
CA VAL A 324 24.19 -14.61 -1.87
C VAL A 324 25.68 -14.79 -2.14
N GLU A 325 26.40 -13.70 -2.45
CA GLU A 325 27.86 -13.79 -2.68
C GLU A 325 28.61 -14.23 -1.40
N TRP A 326 28.16 -13.80 -0.24
CA TRP A 326 28.71 -14.24 1.02
C TRP A 326 28.42 -15.74 1.27
N VAL A 327 27.20 -16.23 1.00
CA VAL A 327 26.78 -17.63 1.17
C VAL A 327 27.59 -18.58 0.29
N LYS A 328 27.87 -18.22 -0.97
CA LYS A 328 28.74 -19.01 -1.87
C LYS A 328 30.11 -19.33 -1.28
N GLY A 329 30.64 -18.47 -0.43
CA GLY A 329 31.91 -18.68 0.23
C GLY A 329 31.83 -19.52 1.51
N VAL A 330 30.62 -19.90 2.00
CA VAL A 330 30.46 -20.66 3.24
C VAL A 330 31.08 -22.06 3.17
N PRO A 331 30.82 -22.90 2.14
CA PRO A 331 31.37 -24.24 2.09
C PRO A 331 32.90 -24.25 2.14
N GLY A 332 33.54 -23.32 1.40
CA GLY A 332 35.02 -23.22 1.36
C GLY A 332 35.65 -22.77 2.69
N SER A 333 34.88 -22.18 3.60
CA SER A 333 35.37 -21.74 4.92
C SER A 333 35.31 -22.83 6.00
N LEU A 334 34.77 -24.00 5.69
CA LEU A 334 34.49 -25.07 6.63
C LEU A 334 35.46 -26.26 6.47
N PRO A 335 35.63 -27.08 7.52
CA PRO A 335 36.32 -28.34 7.41
C PRO A 335 35.80 -29.21 6.27
N GLU A 336 36.68 -30.00 5.64
CA GLU A 336 36.37 -30.74 4.41
C GLU A 336 35.17 -31.69 4.62
N GLU A 337 35.10 -32.34 5.75
CA GLU A 337 34.04 -33.27 6.12
C GLU A 337 32.66 -32.64 6.29
N MET A 338 32.57 -31.30 6.46
CA MET A 338 31.33 -30.54 6.58
C MET A 338 30.83 -29.94 5.25
N ARG A 339 31.70 -29.88 4.24
CA ARG A 339 31.42 -29.22 2.95
C ARG A 339 30.18 -29.77 2.23
N PRO A 340 29.97 -31.09 2.11
CA PRO A 340 28.81 -31.64 1.40
C PRO A 340 27.47 -31.18 2.01
N MET A 341 27.40 -31.11 3.36
CA MET A 341 26.22 -30.59 4.06
C MET A 341 26.04 -29.08 3.81
N ALA A 342 27.15 -28.35 3.89
CA ALA A 342 27.12 -26.90 3.67
C ALA A 342 26.69 -26.56 2.24
N GLU A 343 27.23 -27.26 1.24
CA GLU A 343 26.85 -27.10 -0.18
C GLU A 343 25.36 -27.31 -0.38
N SER A 344 24.79 -28.40 0.16
CA SER A 344 23.35 -28.67 0.04
C SER A 344 22.47 -27.57 0.66
N ILE A 345 22.86 -27.01 1.81
CA ILE A 345 22.08 -25.93 2.47
C ILE A 345 22.25 -24.61 1.68
N CYS A 346 23.46 -24.32 1.22
CA CYS A 346 23.74 -23.11 0.45
C CYS A 346 23.04 -23.13 -0.91
N GLU A 347 23.07 -24.26 -1.65
CA GLU A 347 22.33 -24.42 -2.92
C GLU A 347 20.83 -24.20 -2.78
N ALA A 348 20.21 -24.71 -1.70
CA ALA A 348 18.80 -24.49 -1.42
C ALA A 348 18.49 -23.01 -1.18
N PHE A 349 19.37 -22.29 -0.47
CA PHE A 349 19.28 -20.85 -0.26
C PHE A 349 19.42 -20.08 -1.58
N GLU A 350 20.48 -20.38 -2.33
CA GLU A 350 20.81 -19.70 -3.61
C GLU A 350 19.71 -19.88 -4.66
N SER A 351 19.13 -21.07 -4.76
CA SER A 351 18.01 -21.35 -5.68
C SER A 351 16.80 -20.47 -5.39
N THR A 352 16.48 -20.26 -4.10
CA THR A 352 15.35 -19.37 -3.69
C THR A 352 15.73 -17.91 -3.89
N ALA A 353 16.93 -17.51 -3.51
CA ALA A 353 17.42 -16.15 -3.62
C ALA A 353 17.52 -15.69 -5.08
N LYS A 354 17.95 -16.56 -6.00
CA LYS A 354 18.05 -16.25 -7.44
C LYS A 354 16.70 -15.76 -7.99
N ARG A 355 15.61 -16.46 -7.71
CA ARG A 355 14.25 -16.05 -8.16
C ARG A 355 13.83 -14.69 -7.65
N LEU A 356 14.18 -14.38 -6.40
CA LEU A 356 13.91 -13.06 -5.82
C LEU A 356 14.75 -11.96 -6.50
N MET A 357 16.00 -12.28 -6.85
CA MET A 357 16.86 -11.36 -7.59
C MET A 357 16.33 -11.14 -9.02
N ASP A 358 15.90 -12.20 -9.70
CA ASP A 358 15.30 -12.13 -11.04
C ASP A 358 14.03 -11.25 -11.03
N LEU A 359 13.27 -11.27 -9.93
CA LEU A 359 12.14 -10.38 -9.69
C LEU A 359 12.52 -8.97 -9.21
N GLY A 360 13.81 -8.61 -9.22
CA GLY A 360 14.28 -7.28 -8.86
C GLY A 360 14.21 -6.96 -7.36
N LEU A 361 14.27 -7.97 -6.46
CA LEU A 361 14.26 -7.80 -5.01
C LEU A 361 15.65 -7.96 -4.36
N GLY A 362 16.72 -7.98 -5.15
CA GLY A 362 18.09 -8.20 -4.70
C GLY A 362 18.62 -7.15 -3.74
N TYR A 363 18.08 -5.94 -3.78
CA TYR A 363 18.47 -4.82 -2.91
C TYR A 363 17.85 -4.88 -1.50
N LEU A 364 16.86 -5.76 -1.27
CA LEU A 364 16.22 -5.88 0.04
C LEU A 364 17.08 -6.69 1.02
N THR A 365 17.00 -6.33 2.30
CA THR A 365 17.66 -7.04 3.40
C THR A 365 16.67 -8.02 4.06
N LEU A 366 17.15 -9.12 4.63
CA LEU A 366 16.26 -10.13 5.24
C LEU A 366 15.54 -9.61 6.50
N ASP A 367 16.11 -8.64 7.19
CA ASP A 367 15.52 -7.99 8.38
C ASP A 367 14.50 -6.89 8.03
N ARG A 368 14.41 -6.48 6.75
CA ARG A 368 13.44 -5.48 6.31
C ARG A 368 12.03 -5.86 6.73
N SER A 369 11.37 -4.98 7.46
CA SER A 369 9.98 -5.22 7.90
C SER A 369 9.05 -5.38 6.70
N ALA A 370 8.26 -6.45 6.67
CA ALA A 370 7.34 -6.72 5.57
C ALA A 370 6.21 -5.66 5.46
N SER A 371 5.90 -4.94 6.53
CA SER A 371 4.95 -3.82 6.52
C SER A 371 5.48 -2.59 5.78
N THR A 372 6.81 -2.45 5.66
CA THR A 372 7.45 -1.33 4.95
C THR A 372 7.70 -1.62 3.47
N LEU A 373 7.39 -2.82 2.99
CA LEU A 373 7.48 -3.17 1.59
C LEU A 373 6.35 -2.51 0.80
N SER A 374 6.65 -2.04 -0.40
CA SER A 374 5.65 -1.58 -1.35
C SER A 374 4.68 -2.71 -1.75
N THR A 375 3.56 -2.36 -2.36
CA THR A 375 2.59 -3.35 -2.83
C THR A 375 3.22 -4.31 -3.85
N GLY A 376 3.99 -3.79 -4.82
CA GLY A 376 4.68 -4.60 -5.82
C GLY A 376 5.76 -5.50 -5.21
N GLU A 377 6.55 -5.01 -4.22
CA GLU A 377 7.54 -5.85 -3.52
C GLU A 377 6.89 -7.01 -2.77
N ARG A 378 5.76 -6.75 -2.08
CA ARG A 378 4.99 -7.81 -1.39
C ARG A 378 4.43 -8.84 -2.36
N GLN A 379 3.91 -8.40 -3.50
CA GLN A 379 3.37 -9.29 -4.52
C GLN A 379 4.46 -10.18 -5.12
N ARG A 380 5.62 -9.62 -5.48
CA ARG A 380 6.77 -10.36 -6.00
C ARG A 380 7.35 -11.35 -4.99
N MET A 381 7.40 -10.95 -3.71
CA MET A 381 7.79 -11.85 -2.62
C MET A 381 6.84 -13.06 -2.52
N GLN A 382 5.53 -12.85 -2.66
CA GLN A 382 4.55 -13.94 -2.68
C GLN A 382 4.67 -14.82 -3.92
N LEU A 383 4.92 -14.22 -5.09
CA LEU A 383 5.15 -14.96 -6.33
C LEU A 383 6.38 -15.87 -6.23
N ALA A 384 7.52 -15.36 -5.76
CA ALA A 384 8.73 -16.16 -5.56
C ALA A 384 8.49 -17.35 -4.61
N ARG A 385 7.66 -17.14 -3.58
CA ARG A 385 7.26 -18.20 -2.65
C ARG A 385 6.36 -19.25 -3.31
N ALA A 386 5.40 -18.83 -4.12
CA ALA A 386 4.47 -19.73 -4.80
C ALA A 386 5.18 -20.67 -5.77
N VAL A 387 6.17 -20.15 -6.51
CA VAL A 387 6.95 -20.91 -7.51
C VAL A 387 7.94 -21.88 -6.87
N ARG A 388 8.35 -21.66 -5.64
CA ARG A 388 9.34 -22.51 -4.95
C ARG A 388 8.93 -23.96 -4.85
N ASN A 389 7.64 -24.25 -4.71
CA ASN A 389 7.13 -25.58 -4.37
C ASN A 389 7.05 -26.57 -5.54
N ARG A 390 7.43 -26.16 -6.78
CA ARG A 390 7.40 -27.02 -8.00
C ARG A 390 6.16 -27.91 -8.07
N THR A 391 5.00 -27.33 -7.83
CA THR A 391 3.72 -28.01 -7.97
C THR A 391 3.39 -28.17 -9.44
N THR A 392 2.66 -29.23 -9.82
CA THR A 392 2.17 -29.46 -11.18
C THR A 392 0.66 -29.50 -11.20
N GLY A 393 0.04 -29.15 -12.31
CA GLY A 393 -1.41 -29.19 -12.48
C GLY A 393 -2.17 -28.15 -11.65
N VAL A 394 -1.54 -27.01 -11.35
CA VAL A 394 -2.13 -25.89 -10.62
C VAL A 394 -2.41 -24.73 -11.58
N LEU A 395 -3.49 -24.01 -11.32
CA LEU A 395 -3.80 -22.75 -11.96
C LEU A 395 -3.31 -21.59 -11.12
N TYR A 396 -2.33 -20.84 -11.64
CA TYR A 396 -1.87 -19.60 -11.02
C TYR A 396 -2.61 -18.41 -11.63
N VAL A 397 -3.29 -17.65 -10.82
CA VAL A 397 -3.97 -16.40 -11.21
C VAL A 397 -3.16 -15.24 -10.68
N LEU A 398 -2.52 -14.50 -11.59
CA LEU A 398 -1.67 -13.35 -11.30
C LEU A 398 -2.44 -12.07 -11.65
N ASP A 399 -2.78 -11.28 -10.64
CA ASP A 399 -3.54 -10.05 -10.82
C ASP A 399 -2.60 -8.84 -10.76
N GLU A 400 -2.31 -8.28 -11.94
CA GLU A 400 -1.40 -7.16 -12.19
C GLU A 400 0.01 -7.37 -11.58
N PRO A 401 0.72 -8.45 -11.91
CA PRO A 401 2.04 -8.74 -11.32
C PRO A 401 3.14 -7.77 -11.78
N SER A 402 2.92 -6.97 -12.84
CA SER A 402 3.83 -5.94 -13.33
C SER A 402 3.84 -4.66 -12.50
N ILE A 403 2.94 -4.52 -11.52
CA ILE A 403 2.80 -3.30 -10.71
C ILE A 403 4.14 -2.82 -10.14
N GLY A 404 4.49 -1.56 -10.42
CA GLY A 404 5.70 -0.91 -9.91
C GLY A 404 6.99 -1.56 -10.39
N LEU A 405 6.93 -2.36 -11.47
CA LEU A 405 8.09 -2.91 -12.14
C LEU A 405 8.65 -1.93 -13.17
N HIS A 406 9.94 -1.71 -13.08
CA HIS A 406 10.67 -1.14 -14.19
C HIS A 406 10.72 -2.15 -15.36
N PRO A 407 10.69 -1.72 -16.63
CA PRO A 407 10.76 -2.62 -17.79
C PRO A 407 11.87 -3.68 -17.73
N SER A 408 13.04 -3.36 -17.17
CA SER A 408 14.14 -4.32 -16.98
C SER A 408 13.78 -5.50 -16.06
N ASN A 409 12.83 -5.35 -15.16
CA ASN A 409 12.41 -6.41 -14.23
C ASN A 409 11.26 -7.27 -14.79
N ILE A 410 10.61 -6.84 -15.86
CA ILE A 410 9.56 -7.63 -16.54
C ILE A 410 10.14 -8.93 -17.10
N VAL A 411 11.37 -8.90 -17.60
CA VAL A 411 12.07 -10.09 -18.11
C VAL A 411 12.16 -11.19 -17.05
N GLY A 412 12.50 -10.83 -15.79
CA GLY A 412 12.56 -11.80 -14.70
C GLY A 412 11.18 -12.35 -14.33
N LEU A 413 10.15 -11.50 -14.33
CA LEU A 413 8.76 -11.93 -14.10
C LEU A 413 8.29 -12.90 -15.18
N THR A 414 8.59 -12.60 -16.44
CA THR A 414 8.29 -13.46 -17.58
C THR A 414 8.97 -14.82 -17.46
N GLY A 415 10.26 -14.84 -17.08
CA GLY A 415 11.00 -16.08 -16.81
C GLY A 415 10.32 -16.95 -15.75
N VAL A 416 9.83 -16.35 -14.66
CA VAL A 416 9.10 -17.06 -13.61
C VAL A 416 7.78 -17.66 -14.14
N MET A 417 7.04 -16.95 -14.99
CA MET A 417 5.81 -17.50 -15.61
C MET A 417 6.10 -18.67 -16.55
N HIS A 418 7.15 -18.59 -17.34
CA HIS A 418 7.58 -19.71 -18.20
C HIS A 418 8.04 -20.92 -17.39
N ASP A 419 8.74 -20.73 -16.27
CA ASP A 419 9.08 -21.81 -15.33
C ASP A 419 7.82 -22.51 -14.80
N LEU A 420 6.79 -21.74 -14.38
CA LEU A 420 5.52 -22.31 -13.94
C LEU A 420 4.85 -23.20 -15.02
N VAL A 421 4.81 -22.71 -16.26
CA VAL A 421 4.20 -23.45 -17.36
C VAL A 421 5.03 -24.69 -17.71
N SER A 422 6.36 -24.59 -17.70
CA SER A 422 7.26 -25.72 -17.98
C SER A 422 7.16 -26.81 -16.92
N ASP A 423 6.84 -26.44 -15.66
CA ASP A 423 6.54 -27.39 -14.57
C ASP A 423 5.11 -28.01 -14.68
N GLY A 424 4.37 -27.77 -15.80
CA GLY A 424 3.06 -28.36 -16.08
C GLY A 424 1.88 -27.65 -15.39
N ASN A 425 2.01 -26.34 -15.16
CA ASN A 425 0.95 -25.50 -14.61
C ASN A 425 0.32 -24.61 -15.68
N SER A 426 -0.80 -23.97 -15.34
CA SER A 426 -1.45 -22.95 -16.16
C SER A 426 -1.34 -21.60 -15.47
N VAL A 427 -1.12 -20.54 -16.25
CA VAL A 427 -1.01 -19.17 -15.74
C VAL A 427 -2.09 -18.29 -16.37
N ILE A 428 -2.92 -17.68 -15.54
CA ILE A 428 -3.82 -16.58 -15.93
C ILE A 428 -3.16 -15.28 -15.48
N LEU A 429 -2.87 -14.45 -16.45
CA LEU A 429 -2.24 -13.14 -16.25
C LEU A 429 -3.27 -12.05 -16.51
N VAL A 430 -3.70 -11.33 -15.49
CA VAL A 430 -4.46 -10.08 -15.66
C VAL A 430 -3.45 -8.95 -15.63
N ASP A 431 -3.25 -8.30 -16.74
CA ASP A 431 -2.29 -7.18 -16.80
C ASP A 431 -2.70 -6.17 -17.90
N HIS A 432 -2.07 -5.01 -17.85
CA HIS A 432 -2.25 -3.91 -18.80
C HIS A 432 -0.95 -3.60 -19.57
N ASP A 433 0.18 -4.00 -19.02
CA ASP A 433 1.49 -3.77 -19.63
C ASP A 433 1.64 -4.59 -20.90
N THR A 434 1.85 -3.88 -22.01
CA THR A 434 1.99 -4.51 -23.34
C THR A 434 3.24 -5.38 -23.45
N GLN A 435 4.31 -5.12 -22.66
CA GLN A 435 5.52 -5.94 -22.68
C GLN A 435 5.25 -7.34 -22.13
N ILE A 436 4.55 -7.42 -20.99
CA ILE A 436 4.24 -8.71 -20.37
C ILE A 436 3.12 -9.44 -21.13
N LEU A 437 2.14 -8.72 -21.69
CA LEU A 437 1.06 -9.32 -22.50
C LEU A 437 1.57 -9.96 -23.79
N LYS A 438 2.66 -9.44 -24.38
CA LYS A 438 3.31 -10.05 -25.55
C LYS A 438 3.89 -11.44 -25.29
N GLU A 439 4.13 -11.79 -24.04
CA GLU A 439 4.63 -13.12 -23.65
C GLU A 439 3.50 -14.15 -23.45
N ALA A 440 2.23 -13.72 -23.57
CA ALA A 440 1.10 -14.63 -23.45
C ALA A 440 0.94 -15.50 -24.72
N ASP A 441 0.69 -16.81 -24.51
CA ASP A 441 0.36 -17.73 -25.61
C ASP A 441 -1.04 -17.48 -26.18
N TRP A 442 -1.94 -16.95 -25.32
CA TRP A 442 -3.33 -16.67 -25.65
C TRP A 442 -3.79 -15.44 -24.86
N VAL A 443 -4.57 -14.58 -25.48
CA VAL A 443 -5.11 -13.38 -24.83
C VAL A 443 -6.63 -13.38 -24.96
N ILE A 444 -7.31 -13.02 -23.88
CA ILE A 444 -8.74 -12.78 -23.80
C ILE A 444 -8.93 -11.31 -23.50
N GLU A 445 -9.55 -10.57 -24.39
CA GLU A 445 -9.80 -9.15 -24.23
C GLU A 445 -11.23 -8.89 -23.78
N MET A 446 -11.35 -8.21 -22.63
CA MET A 446 -12.62 -7.83 -22.00
C MET A 446 -12.98 -6.40 -22.34
N GLY A 447 -14.27 -6.16 -22.65
CA GLY A 447 -14.70 -4.82 -23.03
C GLY A 447 -16.17 -4.78 -23.40
N PRO A 448 -16.56 -3.85 -24.32
CA PRO A 448 -15.71 -2.82 -24.97
C PRO A 448 -15.41 -1.62 -24.06
N GLU A 449 -16.23 -1.35 -23.05
CA GLU A 449 -16.12 -0.25 -22.12
C GLU A 449 -16.11 -0.77 -20.65
N ALA A 450 -16.08 0.13 -19.71
CA ALA A 450 -16.16 -0.16 -18.28
C ALA A 450 -17.63 -0.29 -17.80
N GLY A 451 -17.81 -0.89 -16.62
CA GLY A 451 -19.09 -0.92 -15.90
C GLY A 451 -20.22 -1.60 -16.66
N ALA A 452 -21.36 -0.92 -16.79
CA ALA A 452 -22.58 -1.48 -17.40
C ALA A 452 -22.42 -1.88 -18.87
N LYS A 453 -21.54 -1.20 -19.61
CA LYS A 453 -21.25 -1.48 -21.01
C LYS A 453 -20.07 -2.45 -21.22
N GLY A 454 -19.38 -2.83 -20.15
CA GLY A 454 -18.35 -3.85 -20.15
C GLY A 454 -18.87 -5.25 -19.90
N GLY A 455 -17.98 -6.16 -19.55
CA GLY A 455 -18.31 -7.51 -19.14
C GLY A 455 -18.52 -8.51 -20.30
N HIS A 456 -18.08 -8.16 -21.49
CA HIS A 456 -18.07 -9.04 -22.67
C HIS A 456 -16.64 -9.44 -23.04
N VAL A 457 -16.47 -10.59 -23.69
CA VAL A 457 -15.26 -10.93 -24.43
C VAL A 457 -15.38 -10.28 -25.81
N ILE A 458 -14.50 -9.33 -26.13
CA ILE A 458 -14.53 -8.61 -27.41
C ILE A 458 -13.57 -9.22 -28.44
N ALA A 459 -12.47 -9.79 -27.96
CA ALA A 459 -11.53 -10.50 -28.80
C ALA A 459 -10.84 -11.61 -27.99
N GLU A 460 -10.45 -12.71 -28.63
CA GLU A 460 -9.62 -13.76 -28.06
C GLU A 460 -8.76 -14.41 -29.13
N GLY A 461 -7.59 -14.89 -28.76
CA GLY A 461 -6.67 -15.52 -29.71
C GLY A 461 -5.21 -15.36 -29.31
N THR A 462 -4.33 -15.68 -30.24
CA THR A 462 -2.91 -15.34 -30.14
C THR A 462 -2.70 -13.84 -30.30
N ILE A 463 -1.51 -13.33 -29.98
CA ILE A 463 -1.17 -11.92 -30.19
C ILE A 463 -1.45 -11.49 -31.64
N ALA A 464 -1.03 -12.32 -32.62
CA ALA A 464 -1.26 -12.03 -34.04
C ALA A 464 -2.76 -11.97 -34.39
N ASP A 465 -3.60 -12.78 -33.76
CA ASP A 465 -5.05 -12.74 -33.96
C ASP A 465 -5.65 -11.43 -33.43
N LEU A 466 -5.19 -10.93 -32.25
CA LEU A 466 -5.66 -9.68 -31.70
C LEU A 466 -5.21 -8.47 -32.52
N GLU A 467 -3.98 -8.49 -33.01
CA GLU A 467 -3.45 -7.43 -33.91
C GLU A 467 -4.25 -7.30 -35.22
N ALA A 468 -4.84 -8.41 -35.70
CA ALA A 468 -5.61 -8.47 -36.91
C ALA A 468 -7.10 -8.11 -36.72
N LYS A 469 -7.63 -8.19 -35.50
CA LYS A 469 -9.03 -7.96 -35.16
C LYS A 469 -9.34 -6.46 -34.98
N PRO A 470 -10.22 -5.86 -35.76
CA PRO A 470 -10.58 -4.43 -35.63
C PRO A 470 -11.29 -4.12 -34.29
N GLU A 471 -11.94 -5.11 -33.67
CA GLU A 471 -12.65 -4.98 -32.40
C GLU A 471 -11.70 -4.91 -31.22
N SER A 472 -10.45 -5.38 -31.38
CA SER A 472 -9.46 -5.36 -30.33
C SER A 472 -8.98 -3.95 -30.04
N GLN A 473 -9.09 -3.52 -28.79
CA GLN A 473 -8.61 -2.23 -28.31
C GLN A 473 -7.13 -2.29 -27.90
N ILE A 474 -6.64 -3.46 -27.45
CA ILE A 474 -5.24 -3.66 -27.08
C ILE A 474 -4.36 -3.99 -28.32
N GLY A 475 -4.93 -4.58 -29.36
CA GLY A 475 -4.21 -4.99 -30.56
C GLY A 475 -3.32 -3.91 -31.21
N PRO A 476 -3.81 -2.67 -31.39
CA PRO A 476 -2.99 -1.56 -31.92
C PRO A 476 -1.75 -1.26 -31.04
N PHE A 477 -1.83 -1.42 -29.74
CA PHE A 477 -0.71 -1.21 -28.81
C PHE A 477 0.28 -2.38 -28.85
N LEU A 478 -0.22 -3.60 -28.97
CA LEU A 478 0.61 -4.79 -29.11
C LEU A 478 1.42 -4.76 -30.42
N SER A 479 0.81 -4.31 -31.50
CA SER A 479 1.47 -4.17 -32.82
C SER A 479 2.37 -2.94 -32.95
N GLY A 480 2.35 -2.01 -31.96
CA GLY A 480 3.06 -0.75 -32.04
C GLY A 480 2.47 0.24 -33.06
N LYS A 481 1.24 0.02 -33.53
CA LYS A 481 0.53 0.94 -34.47
C LYS A 481 -0.19 2.08 -33.76
N ALA A 482 -0.44 1.94 -32.44
CA ALA A 482 -1.06 3.01 -31.67
C ALA A 482 -0.11 4.19 -31.51
N GLU A 483 -0.63 5.41 -31.61
CA GLU A 483 0.12 6.62 -31.33
C GLU A 483 0.35 6.73 -29.83
N THR A 484 1.62 6.76 -29.39
CA THR A 484 2.02 6.82 -27.97
C THR A 484 2.47 8.22 -27.58
N LYS A 485 2.92 9.06 -28.52
CA LYS A 485 3.29 10.46 -28.26
C LYS A 485 2.09 11.39 -28.49
N LEU A 486 1.40 11.73 -27.40
CA LEU A 486 0.11 12.47 -27.44
C LEU A 486 0.25 13.93 -27.05
N ARG A 487 1.40 14.33 -26.51
CA ARG A 487 1.67 15.69 -26.05
C ARG A 487 2.77 16.34 -26.88
N ARG A 488 2.63 17.64 -27.09
CA ARG A 488 3.72 18.47 -27.55
C ARG A 488 4.56 18.86 -26.34
N CYS A 489 5.69 18.16 -26.13
CA CYS A 489 6.63 18.47 -25.05
C CYS A 489 7.34 19.80 -25.29
N ALA A 490 7.81 20.44 -24.22
CA ALA A 490 8.60 21.65 -24.31
C ALA A 490 9.93 21.39 -25.04
N ARG A 491 10.41 22.39 -25.80
CA ARG A 491 11.73 22.33 -26.42
C ARG A 491 12.81 22.58 -25.35
N GLU A 492 14.02 22.08 -25.59
CA GLU A 492 15.16 22.26 -24.67
C GLU A 492 15.37 23.72 -24.23
N GLY A 493 15.34 24.69 -25.17
CA GLY A 493 15.50 26.12 -24.87
C GLY A 493 14.32 26.76 -24.11
N GLU A 494 13.16 26.08 -24.02
CA GLU A 494 11.96 26.58 -23.33
C GLU A 494 11.74 25.87 -21.98
N MET A 495 12.57 24.87 -21.64
CA MET A 495 12.36 23.99 -20.50
C MET A 495 12.25 24.75 -19.18
N PHE A 496 13.16 25.65 -18.92
CA PHE A 496 13.25 26.43 -17.68
C PHE A 496 12.73 27.87 -17.82
N ALA A 497 11.93 28.18 -18.83
CA ALA A 497 11.44 29.54 -19.08
C ALA A 497 10.64 30.14 -17.91
N GLU A 498 9.92 29.31 -17.15
CA GLU A 498 9.16 29.71 -15.96
C GLU A 498 9.97 29.59 -14.64
N GLY A 499 11.27 29.28 -14.74
CA GLY A 499 12.17 29.06 -13.62
C GLY A 499 12.22 27.59 -13.19
N ALA A 500 12.89 27.34 -12.09
CA ALA A 500 13.09 25.99 -11.54
C ALA A 500 12.78 25.92 -10.05
N ILE A 501 12.48 24.72 -9.59
CA ILE A 501 12.54 24.32 -8.20
C ILE A 501 13.92 23.67 -8.01
N HIS A 502 14.77 24.28 -7.19
CA HIS A 502 16.09 23.75 -6.87
C HIS A 502 16.04 22.99 -5.55
N LEU A 503 16.55 21.77 -5.55
CA LEU A 503 16.65 20.90 -4.36
C LEU A 503 18.08 20.42 -4.18
N SER A 504 18.67 20.66 -3.01
CA SER A 504 19.97 20.10 -2.59
C SER A 504 19.81 19.29 -1.33
N THR A 505 20.28 18.03 -1.35
CA THR A 505 20.13 17.08 -0.24
C THR A 505 21.47 16.55 0.25
N GLY A 506 21.52 16.15 1.52
CA GLY A 506 22.49 15.19 2.05
C GLY A 506 22.08 13.76 1.73
N SER A 507 22.76 12.80 2.35
CA SER A 507 22.38 11.37 2.24
C SER A 507 21.11 11.08 3.05
N ILE A 508 20.22 10.29 2.48
CA ILE A 508 19.06 9.72 3.18
C ILE A 508 18.84 8.28 2.69
N HIS A 509 18.76 7.31 3.59
CA HIS A 509 18.71 5.89 3.26
C HIS A 509 19.82 5.51 2.25
N THR A 510 19.45 4.99 1.09
CA THR A 510 20.37 4.66 0.00
C THR A 510 20.63 5.84 -0.94
N VAL A 511 19.85 6.92 -0.86
CA VAL A 511 20.02 8.10 -1.72
C VAL A 511 21.25 8.89 -1.30
N LYS A 512 22.17 9.07 -2.24
CA LYS A 512 23.40 9.84 -2.10
C LYS A 512 23.08 11.33 -2.12
N PRO A 513 24.00 12.21 -1.65
CA PRO A 513 23.82 13.64 -1.82
C PRO A 513 23.59 14.00 -3.27
N LEU A 514 22.57 14.81 -3.54
CA LEU A 514 22.21 15.21 -4.89
C LEU A 514 21.81 16.69 -4.97
N GLU A 515 21.92 17.24 -6.17
CA GLU A 515 21.40 18.55 -6.53
C GLU A 515 20.57 18.39 -7.79
N LEU A 516 19.37 18.98 -7.80
CA LEU A 516 18.40 18.90 -8.87
C LEU A 516 17.77 20.25 -9.14
N ASP A 517 17.51 20.51 -10.43
CA ASP A 517 16.63 21.57 -10.88
C ASP A 517 15.42 20.95 -11.59
N ILE A 518 14.21 21.24 -11.09
CA ILE A 518 12.94 20.76 -11.65
C ILE A 518 12.26 21.93 -12.32
N PRO A 519 11.98 21.87 -13.66
CA PRO A 519 11.38 22.98 -14.38
C PRO A 519 9.95 23.24 -13.92
N LYS A 520 9.61 24.52 -13.70
CA LYS A 520 8.25 24.93 -13.33
C LYS A 520 7.34 24.98 -14.57
N GLY A 521 6.03 24.74 -14.36
CA GLY A 521 5.05 24.72 -15.41
C GLY A 521 5.24 23.59 -16.44
N ARG A 522 5.93 22.51 -16.06
CA ARG A 522 6.27 21.36 -16.92
C ARG A 522 5.88 20.04 -16.27
N LEU A 523 5.76 19.00 -17.12
CA LEU A 523 5.63 17.62 -16.68
C LEU A 523 7.03 17.04 -16.49
N THR A 524 7.43 16.86 -15.25
CA THR A 524 8.67 16.17 -14.89
C THR A 524 8.37 14.76 -14.45
N VAL A 525 9.01 13.77 -15.08
CA VAL A 525 8.90 12.36 -14.68
C VAL A 525 10.18 11.91 -13.99
N VAL A 526 10.05 11.38 -12.79
CA VAL A 526 11.12 10.73 -12.03
C VAL A 526 11.02 9.23 -12.24
N THR A 527 12.00 8.66 -12.90
CA THR A 527 12.04 7.24 -13.27
C THR A 527 13.32 6.56 -12.79
N GLY A 528 13.49 5.28 -13.13
CA GLY A 528 14.66 4.46 -12.78
C GLY A 528 14.27 3.10 -12.22
N VAL A 529 15.23 2.19 -12.08
CA VAL A 529 14.98 0.82 -11.62
C VAL A 529 14.36 0.75 -10.22
N SER A 530 13.76 -0.39 -9.89
CA SER A 530 13.18 -0.60 -8.54
C SER A 530 14.26 -0.48 -7.47
N GLY A 531 13.95 0.25 -6.38
CA GLY A 531 14.91 0.50 -5.30
C GLY A 531 15.99 1.54 -5.58
N SER A 532 15.91 2.28 -6.69
CA SER A 532 16.89 3.33 -7.04
C SER A 532 16.76 4.63 -6.20
N GLY A 533 15.73 4.73 -5.35
CA GLY A 533 15.55 5.87 -4.45
C GLY A 533 14.57 6.94 -4.93
N LYS A 534 13.77 6.69 -6.00
CA LYS A 534 12.76 7.63 -6.52
C LYS A 534 11.81 8.15 -5.46
N THR A 535 11.14 7.24 -4.77
CA THR A 535 10.16 7.57 -3.72
C THR A 535 10.82 8.37 -2.58
N THR A 536 12.01 7.98 -2.15
CA THR A 536 12.78 8.73 -1.14
C THR A 536 13.13 10.13 -1.61
N MET A 537 13.58 10.28 -2.85
CA MET A 537 13.93 11.60 -3.41
C MET A 537 12.70 12.49 -3.53
N VAL A 538 11.56 11.97 -3.97
CA VAL A 538 10.36 12.79 -4.18
C VAL A 538 9.56 12.92 -2.88
N LEU A 539 9.14 11.81 -2.25
CA LEU A 539 8.18 11.84 -1.13
C LEU A 539 8.82 12.11 0.23
N GLU A 540 10.10 11.74 0.42
CA GLU A 540 10.78 11.97 1.69
C GLU A 540 11.73 13.18 1.66
N SER A 541 12.03 13.72 0.45
CA SER A 541 12.92 14.88 0.33
C SER A 541 12.22 16.08 -0.32
N LEU A 542 11.76 15.99 -1.58
CA LEU A 542 11.17 17.13 -2.30
C LEU A 542 9.89 17.64 -1.64
N VAL A 543 8.93 16.76 -1.39
CA VAL A 543 7.61 17.14 -0.81
C VAL A 543 7.77 17.74 0.58
N PRO A 544 8.45 17.11 1.55
CA PRO A 544 8.64 17.69 2.88
C PRO A 544 9.46 19.00 2.87
N ALA A 545 10.41 19.14 1.93
CA ALA A 545 11.16 20.39 1.78
C ALA A 545 10.29 21.54 1.29
N LEU A 546 9.41 21.27 0.31
CA LEU A 546 8.43 22.27 -0.17
C LEU A 546 7.42 22.64 0.91
N GLU A 547 6.87 21.66 1.63
CA GLU A 547 5.95 21.89 2.75
C GLU A 547 6.60 22.73 3.86
N ALA A 548 7.84 22.39 4.23
CA ALA A 548 8.58 23.16 5.24
C ALA A 548 8.78 24.60 4.80
N LYS A 549 9.17 24.83 3.54
CA LYS A 549 9.34 26.18 2.98
C LYS A 549 8.02 26.96 2.95
N ILE A 550 6.93 26.36 2.51
CA ILE A 550 5.61 26.99 2.42
C ILE A 550 5.10 27.36 3.81
N ASN A 551 5.25 26.47 4.78
CA ASN A 551 4.78 26.66 6.15
C ASN A 551 5.75 27.48 7.03
N GLY A 552 6.94 27.82 6.54
CA GLY A 552 7.96 28.50 7.32
C GLY A 552 8.53 27.65 8.47
N SER A 553 8.46 26.33 8.38
CA SER A 553 8.98 25.39 9.37
C SER A 553 10.43 24.98 9.07
N ALA A 554 11.10 24.34 10.04
CA ALA A 554 12.46 23.83 9.84
C ALA A 554 12.51 22.77 8.73
N LEU A 555 13.54 22.86 7.88
CA LEU A 555 13.79 21.84 6.84
C LEU A 555 14.13 20.48 7.48
N PRO A 556 13.74 19.37 6.85
CA PRO A 556 14.23 18.05 7.25
C PRO A 556 15.77 18.00 7.32
N ALA A 557 16.33 17.27 8.28
CA ALA A 557 17.76 17.28 8.59
C ALA A 557 18.69 16.95 7.41
N HIS A 558 18.21 16.17 6.44
CA HIS A 558 18.98 15.81 5.24
C HIS A 558 18.83 16.81 4.09
N ILE A 559 17.93 17.79 4.19
CA ILE A 559 17.77 18.83 3.17
C ILE A 559 18.74 19.97 3.46
N ARG A 560 19.59 20.28 2.49
CA ARG A 560 20.56 21.40 2.58
C ARG A 560 19.95 22.70 2.10
N GLU A 561 19.23 22.65 0.97
CA GLU A 561 18.62 23.83 0.37
C GLU A 561 17.38 23.46 -0.43
N ILE A 562 16.35 24.33 -0.40
CA ILE A 562 15.20 24.32 -1.29
C ILE A 562 14.91 25.74 -1.77
N ARG A 563 14.95 25.95 -3.08
CA ARG A 563 14.48 27.20 -3.71
C ARG A 563 13.30 26.88 -4.59
N ALA A 564 12.15 27.47 -4.29
CA ALA A 564 10.90 27.24 -5.02
C ALA A 564 10.09 28.54 -5.00
N GLU A 565 10.60 29.58 -5.67
CA GLU A 565 9.98 30.90 -5.71
C GLU A 565 8.64 30.84 -6.42
N GLY A 566 7.61 31.49 -5.86
CA GLY A 566 6.26 31.52 -6.40
C GLY A 566 5.44 30.24 -6.17
N ILE A 567 5.94 29.22 -5.47
CA ILE A 567 5.19 28.03 -5.08
C ILE A 567 4.58 28.25 -3.70
N ALA A 568 3.25 28.16 -3.61
CA ALA A 568 2.47 28.33 -2.39
C ALA A 568 1.76 27.04 -1.95
N HIS A 569 1.62 26.07 -2.85
CA HIS A 569 0.91 24.83 -2.58
C HIS A 569 1.66 23.62 -3.13
N VAL A 570 1.75 22.55 -2.33
CA VAL A 570 2.17 21.24 -2.79
C VAL A 570 1.04 20.25 -2.53
N LYS A 571 0.75 19.39 -3.52
CA LYS A 571 -0.37 18.45 -3.48
C LYS A 571 0.12 17.07 -3.88
N LEU A 572 0.18 16.17 -2.91
CA LEU A 572 0.52 14.78 -3.13
C LEU A 572 -0.73 13.98 -3.51
N ILE A 573 -0.66 13.32 -4.68
CA ILE A 573 -1.69 12.44 -5.22
C ILE A 573 -1.12 11.03 -5.27
N ASP A 574 -1.34 10.28 -4.23
CA ASP A 574 -0.87 8.91 -4.06
C ASP A 574 -2.02 7.88 -4.15
N ALA A 575 -1.66 6.60 -4.25
CA ALA A 575 -2.61 5.48 -4.32
C ALA A 575 -3.24 5.11 -2.95
N THR A 576 -3.03 5.90 -1.90
CA THR A 576 -3.67 5.62 -0.60
C THR A 576 -5.19 5.68 -0.73
N PRO A 577 -5.92 4.75 -0.11
CA PRO A 577 -7.38 4.74 -0.17
C PRO A 577 -7.98 6.06 0.31
N ILE A 578 -8.99 6.51 -0.42
CA ILE A 578 -9.76 7.69 -0.04
C ILE A 578 -10.73 7.29 1.07
N GLY A 579 -10.39 7.63 2.31
CA GLY A 579 -11.21 7.33 3.48
C GLY A 579 -11.14 5.85 3.91
N ILE A 580 -11.22 5.64 5.21
CA ILE A 580 -11.24 4.30 5.83
C ILE A 580 -12.69 3.83 6.05
N ASN A 581 -13.67 4.70 5.78
CA ASN A 581 -15.05 4.50 6.16
C ASN A 581 -15.91 4.14 4.93
N VAL A 582 -16.59 3.01 4.99
CA VAL A 582 -17.61 2.55 4.02
C VAL A 582 -18.72 3.60 3.75
N ARG A 583 -18.82 4.64 4.57
CA ARG A 583 -19.76 5.75 4.40
C ARG A 583 -19.27 6.82 3.41
N SER A 584 -18.03 6.78 2.96
CA SER A 584 -17.53 7.66 1.91
C SER A 584 -17.84 7.04 0.54
N THR A 585 -18.47 7.80 -0.35
CA THR A 585 -18.80 7.37 -1.72
C THR A 585 -18.22 8.34 -2.74
N VAL A 586 -18.14 7.92 -4.00
CA VAL A 586 -17.70 8.75 -5.13
C VAL A 586 -18.46 10.09 -5.13
N ALA A 587 -19.80 10.05 -4.99
CA ALA A 587 -20.62 11.27 -4.97
C ALA A 587 -20.33 12.17 -3.77
N THR A 588 -20.06 11.60 -2.58
CA THR A 588 -19.73 12.43 -1.40
C THR A 588 -18.38 13.08 -1.52
N TYR A 589 -17.39 12.34 -2.00
CA TYR A 589 -16.04 12.84 -2.15
C TYR A 589 -15.96 13.94 -3.23
N ALA A 590 -16.59 13.73 -4.37
CA ALA A 590 -16.68 14.73 -5.43
C ALA A 590 -17.63 15.91 -5.09
N GLY A 591 -18.26 15.89 -3.94
CA GLY A 591 -19.23 16.94 -3.51
C GLY A 591 -20.53 16.96 -4.31
N VAL A 592 -20.79 15.97 -5.13
CA VAL A 592 -22.04 15.81 -5.91
C VAL A 592 -23.23 15.57 -4.98
N HIS A 593 -23.06 14.70 -4.00
CA HIS A 593 -24.10 14.32 -3.05
C HIS A 593 -24.66 15.53 -2.28
N ASP A 594 -23.81 16.45 -1.84
CA ASP A 594 -24.25 17.64 -1.09
C ASP A 594 -25.10 18.58 -1.96
N GLU A 595 -24.77 18.72 -3.23
CA GLU A 595 -25.57 19.52 -4.16
C GLU A 595 -26.91 18.83 -4.49
N LEU A 596 -26.90 17.52 -4.69
CA LEU A 596 -28.12 16.74 -4.90
C LEU A 596 -29.07 16.86 -3.68
N ARG A 597 -28.57 16.75 -2.45
CA ARG A 597 -29.38 16.94 -1.23
C ARG A 597 -30.10 18.29 -1.19
N LYS A 598 -29.38 19.36 -1.60
CA LYS A 598 -29.97 20.72 -1.70
C LYS A 598 -31.06 20.79 -2.77
N LEU A 599 -30.90 20.11 -3.89
CA LEU A 599 -31.88 20.09 -4.97
C LEU A 599 -33.12 19.29 -4.57
N TYR A 600 -32.91 18.07 -4.01
CA TYR A 600 -34.03 17.24 -3.53
C TYR A 600 -34.87 17.93 -2.45
N ALA A 601 -34.23 18.65 -1.52
CA ALA A 601 -34.95 19.42 -0.49
C ALA A 601 -35.83 20.54 -1.07
N LYS A 602 -35.54 20.99 -2.29
CA LYS A 602 -36.36 22.02 -2.98
C LYS A 602 -37.51 21.44 -3.80
N SER A 603 -37.57 20.13 -4.00
CA SER A 603 -38.59 19.46 -4.79
C SER A 603 -39.99 19.64 -4.15
N PRO A 604 -41.06 19.60 -4.95
CA PRO A 604 -42.44 19.66 -4.41
C PRO A 604 -42.73 18.57 -3.39
N ASP A 605 -42.29 17.33 -3.66
CA ASP A 605 -42.46 16.16 -2.80
C ASP A 605 -41.80 16.35 -1.43
N ALA A 606 -40.56 16.89 -1.40
CA ALA A 606 -39.82 17.14 -0.15
C ALA A 606 -40.52 18.23 0.68
N ARG A 607 -40.95 19.31 0.02
CA ARG A 607 -41.66 20.40 0.70
C ARG A 607 -42.98 19.91 1.33
N GLN A 608 -43.74 19.10 0.58
CA GLN A 608 -44.99 18.52 1.09
C GLN A 608 -44.78 17.64 2.31
N LYS A 609 -43.66 16.88 2.33
CA LYS A 609 -43.32 15.98 3.44
C LYS A 609 -42.47 16.64 4.53
N GLY A 610 -42.10 17.91 4.38
CA GLY A 610 -41.28 18.67 5.35
C GLY A 610 -39.80 18.26 5.41
N PHE A 611 -39.26 17.57 4.40
CA PHE A 611 -37.89 17.15 4.37
C PHE A 611 -36.92 18.29 4.01
N LYS A 612 -35.85 18.40 4.76
CA LYS A 612 -34.73 19.35 4.57
C LYS A 612 -33.52 18.66 3.96
N ALA A 613 -32.53 19.40 3.50
CA ALA A 613 -31.29 18.86 2.92
C ALA A 613 -30.54 17.92 3.91
N SER A 614 -30.65 18.15 5.21
CA SER A 614 -30.08 17.26 6.24
C SER A 614 -30.73 15.89 6.25
N ASP A 615 -32.00 15.77 5.95
CA ASP A 615 -32.74 14.50 5.98
C ASP A 615 -32.26 13.52 4.90
N PHE A 616 -31.77 14.05 3.78
CA PHE A 616 -31.22 13.27 2.68
C PHE A 616 -29.76 12.77 2.89
N SER A 617 -29.16 13.01 4.05
CA SER A 617 -27.87 12.44 4.39
C SER A 617 -28.03 10.98 4.85
N TYR A 618 -27.45 10.03 4.14
CA TYR A 618 -27.44 8.64 4.61
C TYR A 618 -26.51 8.40 5.82
N ASN A 619 -25.69 9.40 6.21
CA ASN A 619 -24.86 9.33 7.41
C ASN A 619 -25.61 9.76 8.68
N THR A 620 -26.44 10.81 8.60
CA THR A 620 -27.05 11.45 9.76
C THR A 620 -28.51 11.80 9.58
N GLY A 621 -29.06 11.68 8.36
CA GLY A 621 -30.40 12.14 8.03
C GLY A 621 -31.50 11.16 8.43
N SER A 622 -32.75 11.65 8.51
CA SER A 622 -33.91 10.84 8.86
C SER A 622 -34.32 9.85 7.77
N LEU A 623 -33.88 10.07 6.53
CA LEU A 623 -34.14 9.18 5.38
C LEU A 623 -33.08 8.08 5.21
N ARG A 624 -32.12 7.92 6.13
CA ARG A 624 -31.18 6.82 6.13
C ARG A 624 -31.86 5.49 6.42
N CYS A 625 -31.29 4.40 5.91
CA CYS A 625 -31.79 3.06 6.21
C CYS A 625 -31.62 2.72 7.70
N PRO A 626 -32.67 2.37 8.42
CA PRO A 626 -32.58 2.01 9.84
C PRO A 626 -31.92 0.63 10.05
N GLY A 627 -31.99 -0.29 9.07
CA GLY A 627 -31.45 -1.65 9.19
C GLY A 627 -29.92 -1.70 9.17
N CYS A 628 -29.28 -0.83 8.37
CA CYS A 628 -27.81 -0.76 8.28
C CYS A 628 -27.24 0.58 8.77
N ASP A 629 -28.07 1.44 9.31
CA ASP A 629 -27.66 2.79 9.75
C ASP A 629 -26.93 3.59 8.66
N GLY A 630 -27.33 3.38 7.38
CA GLY A 630 -26.79 4.08 6.21
C GLY A 630 -25.45 3.57 5.69
N THR A 631 -24.98 2.40 6.12
CA THR A 631 -23.77 1.77 5.58
C THR A 631 -24.00 1.02 4.27
N GLY A 632 -25.24 0.58 4.00
CA GLY A 632 -25.59 -0.29 2.86
C GLY A 632 -25.35 -1.76 3.15
N GLU A 633 -24.55 -2.10 4.15
CA GLU A 633 -24.20 -3.46 4.55
C GLU A 633 -24.45 -3.70 6.04
N VAL A 634 -24.62 -4.95 6.40
CA VAL A 634 -24.73 -5.42 7.80
C VAL A 634 -23.57 -6.36 8.06
N SER A 635 -22.75 -6.07 9.03
CA SER A 635 -21.69 -6.96 9.50
C SER A 635 -22.28 -7.99 10.44
N LEU A 636 -22.11 -9.26 10.11
CA LEU A 636 -22.48 -10.39 10.95
C LEU A 636 -21.24 -10.88 11.70
N ASP A 637 -21.26 -10.71 13.02
CA ASP A 637 -20.30 -11.33 13.92
C ASP A 637 -20.57 -12.86 13.94
N VAL A 638 -19.75 -13.60 13.25
CA VAL A 638 -19.82 -15.08 13.26
C VAL A 638 -18.73 -15.57 14.20
N GLN A 639 -19.12 -15.95 15.43
CA GLN A 639 -18.20 -16.48 16.44
C GLN A 639 -17.19 -17.43 15.83
N PHE A 640 -15.88 -17.15 16.02
CA PHE A 640 -14.73 -17.92 15.51
C PHE A 640 -14.43 -17.82 14.00
N LEU A 641 -15.12 -16.94 13.25
CA LEU A 641 -14.81 -16.62 11.85
C LEU A 641 -14.60 -15.09 11.70
N PRO A 642 -13.94 -14.63 10.64
CA PRO A 642 -13.92 -13.20 10.31
C PRO A 642 -15.37 -12.70 10.13
N ASP A 643 -15.62 -11.45 10.51
CA ASP A 643 -16.90 -10.80 10.29
C ASP A 643 -17.30 -10.89 8.80
N VAL A 644 -18.53 -11.30 8.54
CA VAL A 644 -19.07 -11.40 7.18
C VAL A 644 -19.99 -10.20 6.94
N ASN A 645 -19.61 -9.36 5.99
CA ASN A 645 -20.46 -8.27 5.53
C ASN A 645 -21.44 -8.79 4.49
N ILE A 646 -22.72 -8.56 4.70
CA ILE A 646 -23.78 -8.86 3.74
C ILE A 646 -24.49 -7.57 3.33
N VAL A 647 -24.92 -7.50 2.08
CA VAL A 647 -25.75 -6.41 1.60
C VAL A 647 -27.01 -6.31 2.47
N CYS A 648 -27.31 -5.11 2.96
CA CYS A 648 -28.45 -4.89 3.84
C CYS A 648 -29.75 -5.35 3.17
N PRO A 649 -30.53 -6.26 3.77
CA PRO A 649 -31.75 -6.78 3.17
C PRO A 649 -32.86 -5.74 3.05
N ASP A 650 -32.84 -4.70 3.91
CA ASP A 650 -33.87 -3.66 3.92
C ASP A 650 -33.71 -2.66 2.78
N CYS A 651 -32.48 -2.15 2.58
CA CYS A 651 -32.20 -1.13 1.57
C CYS A 651 -31.51 -1.70 0.31
N ARG A 652 -31.07 -2.95 0.34
CA ARG A 652 -30.37 -3.62 -0.77
C ARG A 652 -29.16 -2.84 -1.29
N GLY A 653 -28.38 -2.28 -0.33
CA GLY A 653 -27.18 -1.51 -0.64
C GLY A 653 -27.41 0.00 -0.86
N SER A 654 -28.63 0.46 -1.10
CA SER A 654 -28.92 1.87 -1.41
C SER A 654 -28.65 2.85 -0.27
N ARG A 655 -28.47 2.39 0.97
CA ARG A 655 -28.23 3.19 2.19
C ARG A 655 -29.41 4.00 2.68
N TYR A 656 -30.53 4.04 1.93
CA TYR A 656 -31.70 4.84 2.19
C TYR A 656 -32.92 4.03 2.62
N ALA A 657 -33.77 4.63 3.46
CA ALA A 657 -35.08 4.10 3.76
C ALA A 657 -36.04 4.23 2.56
N ARG A 658 -37.05 3.39 2.51
CA ARG A 658 -38.08 3.42 1.44
C ARG A 658 -38.71 4.78 1.21
N ALA A 659 -38.84 5.59 2.25
CA ALA A 659 -39.40 6.93 2.18
C ALA A 659 -38.60 7.87 1.24
N ALA A 660 -37.30 7.66 1.08
CA ALA A 660 -36.45 8.45 0.17
C ALA A 660 -36.82 8.25 -1.30
N TYR A 661 -37.31 7.08 -1.69
CA TYR A 661 -37.76 6.79 -3.07
C TYR A 661 -39.04 7.54 -3.46
N GLY A 662 -39.79 8.00 -2.48
CA GLY A 662 -41.00 8.80 -2.69
C GLY A 662 -40.74 10.29 -2.86
N VAL A 663 -39.47 10.74 -2.96
CA VAL A 663 -39.11 12.12 -3.27
C VAL A 663 -38.32 12.09 -4.58
N LYS A 664 -38.88 12.75 -5.61
CA LYS A 664 -38.34 12.69 -6.97
C LYS A 664 -37.92 14.08 -7.45
N LEU A 665 -36.91 14.11 -8.31
CA LEU A 665 -36.57 15.24 -9.17
C LEU A 665 -36.96 14.88 -10.61
N THR A 666 -37.42 15.87 -11.36
CA THR A 666 -37.75 15.77 -12.78
C THR A 666 -36.67 16.55 -13.55
N ASN A 667 -36.10 15.96 -14.58
CA ASN A 667 -35.15 16.62 -15.47
C ASN A 667 -35.87 17.32 -16.64
N GLU A 668 -35.14 17.99 -17.52
CA GLU A 668 -35.66 18.71 -18.67
C GLU A 668 -36.35 17.78 -19.70
N ALA A 669 -36.02 16.50 -19.72
CA ALA A 669 -36.61 15.46 -20.54
C ALA A 669 -37.82 14.78 -19.90
N GLU A 670 -38.40 15.35 -18.84
CA GLU A 670 -39.53 14.84 -18.05
C GLU A 670 -39.27 13.47 -17.37
N GLN A 671 -38.01 13.02 -17.31
CA GLN A 671 -37.66 11.84 -16.56
C GLN A 671 -37.57 12.13 -15.07
N THR A 672 -37.97 11.18 -14.22
CA THR A 672 -37.97 11.34 -12.77
C THR A 672 -37.06 10.32 -12.12
N ALA A 673 -36.26 10.76 -11.14
CA ALA A 673 -35.44 9.89 -10.30
C ALA A 673 -35.44 10.33 -8.84
N SER A 674 -35.43 9.38 -7.92
CA SER A 674 -35.20 9.64 -6.49
C SER A 674 -33.67 9.67 -6.23
N LEU A 675 -33.29 10.25 -5.07
CA LEU A 675 -31.86 10.31 -4.70
C LEU A 675 -31.21 8.92 -4.62
N PRO A 676 -31.81 7.87 -4.04
CA PRO A 676 -31.25 6.53 -4.09
C PRO A 676 -31.02 6.02 -5.53
N GLN A 677 -31.98 6.25 -6.43
CA GLN A 677 -31.84 5.85 -7.83
C GLN A 677 -30.72 6.59 -8.54
N LEU A 678 -30.49 7.89 -8.25
CA LEU A 678 -29.36 8.63 -8.77
C LEU A 678 -28.01 8.11 -8.22
N MET A 679 -27.99 7.71 -6.92
CA MET A 679 -26.78 7.13 -6.34
C MET A 679 -26.41 5.77 -6.97
N ASP A 680 -27.38 5.04 -7.51
CA ASP A 680 -27.15 3.77 -8.22
C ASP A 680 -26.75 3.98 -9.70
N MET A 681 -26.84 5.19 -10.24
CA MET A 681 -26.39 5.50 -11.60
C MET A 681 -24.86 5.64 -11.66
N ASP A 682 -24.30 5.25 -12.80
CA ASP A 682 -22.93 5.64 -13.13
C ASP A 682 -22.86 7.15 -13.44
N VAL A 683 -21.65 7.71 -13.39
CA VAL A 683 -21.41 9.15 -13.59
C VAL A 683 -21.91 9.62 -14.95
N ASN A 684 -21.75 8.81 -16.03
CA ASN A 684 -22.22 9.18 -17.38
C ASN A 684 -23.75 9.28 -17.42
N SER A 685 -24.46 8.25 -16.91
CA SER A 685 -25.92 8.23 -16.85
C SER A 685 -26.46 9.33 -15.93
N ALA A 686 -25.81 9.59 -14.80
CA ALA A 686 -26.15 10.67 -13.89
C ALA A 686 -25.94 12.06 -14.56
N LEU A 687 -24.91 12.21 -15.38
CA LEU A 687 -24.65 13.44 -16.13
C LEU A 687 -25.74 13.70 -17.17
N GLU A 688 -26.20 12.68 -17.89
CA GLU A 688 -27.33 12.79 -18.83
C GLU A 688 -28.61 13.24 -18.10
N PHE A 689 -28.90 12.65 -16.93
CA PHE A 689 -30.06 13.03 -16.14
C PHE A 689 -29.95 14.46 -15.57
N CYS A 690 -28.76 14.83 -15.08
CA CYS A 690 -28.51 16.10 -14.38
C CYS A 690 -28.08 17.24 -15.32
N GLY A 691 -28.17 17.10 -16.65
CA GLY A 691 -27.65 18.08 -17.63
C GLY A 691 -28.04 19.53 -17.37
N GLY A 692 -29.31 19.77 -17.00
CA GLY A 692 -29.83 21.09 -16.64
C GLY A 692 -29.46 21.60 -15.23
N MET A 693 -28.80 20.78 -14.40
CA MET A 693 -28.45 21.10 -13.00
C MET A 693 -26.99 21.59 -12.94
N LYS A 694 -26.74 22.85 -13.30
CA LYS A 694 -25.43 23.43 -13.58
C LYS A 694 -24.31 22.98 -12.63
N THR A 695 -24.46 23.08 -11.31
CA THR A 695 -23.41 22.76 -10.35
C THR A 695 -23.13 21.25 -10.28
N VAL A 696 -24.18 20.43 -10.36
CA VAL A 696 -24.07 18.97 -10.35
C VAL A 696 -23.44 18.50 -11.65
N SER A 697 -23.94 19.01 -12.78
CA SER A 697 -23.43 18.68 -14.12
C SER A 697 -21.95 19.00 -14.26
N GLN A 698 -21.48 20.16 -13.79
CA GLN A 698 -20.06 20.51 -13.83
C GLN A 698 -19.19 19.51 -13.06
N ARG A 699 -19.61 19.08 -11.85
CA ARG A 699 -18.85 18.10 -11.06
C ARG A 699 -18.85 16.73 -11.70
N LEU A 700 -19.96 16.31 -12.30
CA LEU A 700 -20.06 15.04 -13.03
C LEU A 700 -19.21 15.08 -14.30
N GLN A 701 -19.18 16.21 -15.05
CA GLN A 701 -18.29 16.41 -16.18
C GLN A 701 -16.80 16.28 -15.78
N THR A 702 -16.43 16.85 -14.64
CA THR A 702 -15.06 16.69 -14.12
C THR A 702 -14.73 15.22 -13.87
N LEU A 703 -15.62 14.45 -13.26
CA LEU A 703 -15.43 13.00 -13.05
C LEU A 703 -15.30 12.26 -14.41
N GLN A 704 -16.13 12.62 -15.38
CA GLN A 704 -16.06 12.04 -16.72
C GLN A 704 -14.73 12.36 -17.42
N GLN A 705 -14.25 13.61 -17.35
CA GLN A 705 -12.97 14.03 -17.91
C GLN A 705 -11.79 13.29 -17.26
N LEU A 706 -11.92 12.91 -15.99
CA LEU A 706 -10.96 12.08 -15.26
C LEU A 706 -11.02 10.59 -15.64
N GLY A 707 -11.89 10.21 -16.59
CA GLY A 707 -12.07 8.81 -16.98
C GLY A 707 -12.79 7.97 -15.91
N LEU A 708 -13.56 8.60 -15.02
CA LEU A 708 -14.32 7.96 -13.95
C LEU A 708 -15.83 7.86 -14.29
N GLY A 709 -16.18 8.02 -15.56
CA GLY A 709 -17.56 8.04 -16.03
C GLY A 709 -18.35 6.76 -15.78
N TYR A 710 -17.68 5.64 -15.62
CA TYR A 710 -18.27 4.32 -15.35
C TYR A 710 -18.55 4.02 -13.89
N LEU A 711 -17.94 4.76 -12.94
CA LEU A 711 -18.14 4.55 -11.52
C LEU A 711 -19.56 4.93 -11.12
N THR A 712 -20.19 4.15 -10.24
CA THR A 712 -21.46 4.52 -9.68
C THR A 712 -21.31 5.61 -8.61
N LEU A 713 -22.27 6.53 -8.53
CA LEU A 713 -22.21 7.62 -7.55
C LEU A 713 -22.20 7.11 -6.11
N GLY A 714 -22.86 5.99 -5.85
CA GLY A 714 -22.93 5.33 -4.55
C GLY A 714 -21.78 4.39 -4.24
N GLU A 715 -20.84 4.20 -5.15
CA GLU A 715 -19.69 3.32 -4.95
C GLU A 715 -18.81 3.79 -3.81
N GLU A 716 -18.38 2.86 -2.97
CA GLU A 716 -17.59 3.14 -1.79
C GLU A 716 -16.15 3.52 -2.17
N THR A 717 -15.64 4.60 -1.58
CA THR A 717 -14.26 5.02 -1.90
C THR A 717 -13.17 4.01 -1.49
N PRO A 718 -13.33 3.18 -0.43
CA PRO A 718 -12.36 2.13 -0.13
C PRO A 718 -12.31 0.98 -1.14
N SER A 719 -13.36 0.77 -1.96
CA SER A 719 -13.42 -0.27 -2.98
C SER A 719 -12.72 0.11 -4.28
N LEU A 720 -12.40 1.39 -4.46
CA LEU A 720 -11.76 1.91 -5.66
C LEU A 720 -10.34 1.36 -5.84
N SER A 721 -9.95 1.11 -7.07
CA SER A 721 -8.55 0.82 -7.43
C SER A 721 -7.64 2.00 -7.10
N GLY A 722 -6.32 1.76 -7.05
CA GLY A 722 -5.35 2.83 -6.77
C GLY A 722 -5.46 4.00 -7.74
N GLY A 723 -5.52 3.70 -9.04
CA GLY A 723 -5.65 4.73 -10.08
C GLY A 723 -6.99 5.47 -10.05
N GLU A 724 -8.09 4.80 -9.74
CA GLU A 724 -9.40 5.44 -9.56
C GLU A 724 -9.39 6.41 -8.38
N ALA A 725 -8.81 5.98 -7.24
CA ALA A 725 -8.67 6.82 -6.07
C ALA A 725 -7.81 8.07 -6.37
N GLN A 726 -6.68 7.92 -7.05
CA GLN A 726 -5.84 9.04 -7.46
C GLN A 726 -6.58 10.03 -8.37
N ARG A 727 -7.28 9.52 -9.40
CA ARG A 727 -8.07 10.38 -10.28
C ARG A 727 -9.22 11.08 -9.58
N LEU A 728 -9.86 10.40 -8.63
CA LEU A 728 -10.93 11.01 -7.83
C LEU A 728 -10.39 12.13 -6.90
N LYS A 729 -9.17 11.98 -6.36
CA LYS A 729 -8.51 13.06 -5.58
C LYS A 729 -8.36 14.35 -6.39
N LEU A 730 -8.19 14.26 -7.70
CA LEU A 730 -8.07 15.42 -8.58
C LEU A 730 -9.39 16.13 -8.90
N ALA A 731 -10.53 15.51 -8.61
CA ALA A 731 -11.84 16.07 -8.97
C ALA A 731 -12.11 17.47 -8.42
N SER A 732 -11.51 17.82 -7.27
CA SER A 732 -11.62 19.16 -6.68
C SER A 732 -10.64 20.18 -7.24
N GLU A 733 -9.64 19.75 -8.00
CA GLU A 733 -8.51 20.56 -8.43
C GLU A 733 -8.59 21.02 -9.88
N ILE A 734 -9.19 20.22 -10.74
CA ILE A 734 -9.34 20.55 -12.17
C ILE A 734 -10.20 21.81 -12.36
N GLY A 735 -9.77 22.69 -13.24
CA GLY A 735 -10.49 23.92 -13.62
C GLY A 735 -10.18 25.15 -12.78
N ARG A 736 -9.16 25.09 -11.89
CA ARG A 736 -8.65 26.25 -11.14
C ARG A 736 -7.32 26.71 -11.72
N THR A 737 -7.02 28.01 -11.67
CA THR A 737 -5.67 28.51 -11.95
C THR A 737 -4.74 28.04 -10.86
N GLN A 738 -3.56 27.53 -11.23
CA GLN A 738 -2.68 26.82 -10.27
C GLN A 738 -1.19 27.09 -10.51
N THR A 739 -0.87 28.31 -10.94
CA THR A 739 0.50 28.78 -11.25
C THR A 739 1.45 28.71 -10.07
N ASP A 740 0.92 28.62 -8.84
CA ASP A 740 1.62 28.53 -7.59
C ASP A 740 1.60 27.11 -6.96
N SER A 741 1.17 26.14 -7.72
CA SER A 741 0.91 24.79 -7.21
C SER A 741 1.82 23.74 -7.85
N VAL A 742 2.37 22.85 -7.03
CA VAL A 742 3.09 21.64 -7.45
C VAL A 742 2.21 20.43 -7.18
N PHE A 743 1.91 19.65 -8.21
CA PHE A 743 1.26 18.34 -8.08
C PHE A 743 2.30 17.24 -8.16
N VAL A 744 2.32 16.37 -7.17
CA VAL A 744 3.20 15.21 -7.11
C VAL A 744 2.36 13.95 -7.19
N PHE A 745 2.65 13.10 -8.17
CA PHE A 745 1.97 11.83 -8.39
C PHE A 745 2.91 10.67 -8.12
N ASP A 746 2.41 9.66 -7.40
CA ASP A 746 3.14 8.44 -7.11
C ASP A 746 2.53 7.28 -7.91
N GLU A 747 3.23 6.86 -8.98
CA GLU A 747 2.89 5.77 -9.89
C GLU A 747 1.41 5.79 -10.36
N PRO A 748 0.93 6.87 -10.98
CA PRO A 748 -0.49 7.04 -11.31
C PRO A 748 -0.97 6.16 -12.48
N SER A 749 -0.08 5.53 -13.25
CA SER A 749 -0.43 4.59 -14.32
C SER A 749 -0.73 3.18 -13.83
N ILE A 750 -0.51 2.90 -12.54
CA ILE A 750 -0.72 1.57 -11.98
C ILE A 750 -2.12 1.03 -12.31
N GLY A 751 -2.17 -0.16 -12.94
CA GLY A 751 -3.41 -0.84 -13.29
C GLY A 751 -4.24 -0.14 -14.39
N LEU A 752 -3.63 0.74 -15.18
CA LEU A 752 -4.28 1.43 -16.28
C LEU A 752 -4.02 0.75 -17.63
N HIS A 753 -5.09 0.53 -18.36
CA HIS A 753 -5.00 0.17 -19.78
C HIS A 753 -4.35 1.33 -20.57
N PRO A 754 -3.61 1.09 -21.67
CA PRO A 754 -3.01 2.17 -22.48
C PRO A 754 -3.97 3.28 -22.88
N LEU A 755 -5.24 2.99 -23.15
CA LEU A 755 -6.28 4.01 -23.39
C LEU A 755 -6.56 4.87 -22.16
N ASP A 756 -6.49 4.29 -20.94
CA ASP A 756 -6.66 5.04 -19.69
C ASP A 756 -5.42 5.89 -19.39
N VAL A 757 -4.22 5.44 -19.77
CA VAL A 757 -2.98 6.25 -19.72
C VAL A 757 -3.11 7.49 -20.62
N GLN A 758 -3.74 7.37 -21.79
CA GLN A 758 -4.03 8.53 -22.64
C GLN A 758 -4.97 9.53 -21.95
N VAL A 759 -5.95 9.07 -21.18
CA VAL A 759 -6.80 9.95 -20.35
C VAL A 759 -5.97 10.64 -19.28
N LEU A 760 -5.08 9.91 -18.58
CA LEU A 760 -4.20 10.46 -17.57
C LEU A 760 -3.28 11.56 -18.14
N LEU A 761 -2.72 11.36 -19.32
CA LEU A 761 -1.90 12.37 -20.00
C LEU A 761 -2.69 13.65 -20.32
N ARG A 762 -3.98 13.52 -20.70
CA ARG A 762 -4.88 14.69 -20.88
C ARG A 762 -5.13 15.43 -19.55
N VAL A 763 -5.24 14.71 -18.46
CA VAL A 763 -5.37 15.30 -17.12
C VAL A 763 -4.11 16.10 -16.76
N PHE A 764 -2.91 15.54 -16.98
CA PHE A 764 -1.66 16.26 -16.77
C PHE A 764 -1.60 17.53 -17.65
N GLN A 765 -1.99 17.43 -18.92
CA GLN A 765 -2.03 18.59 -19.80
C GLN A 765 -2.98 19.67 -19.28
N ALA A 766 -4.16 19.29 -18.79
CA ALA A 766 -5.11 20.26 -18.22
C ALA A 766 -4.56 20.96 -16.96
N LEU A 767 -3.79 20.28 -16.12
CA LEU A 767 -3.11 20.90 -14.98
C LEU A 767 -2.03 21.90 -15.45
N LEU A 768 -1.22 21.51 -16.43
CA LEU A 768 -0.18 22.37 -17.01
C LEU A 768 -0.77 23.60 -17.71
N ASP A 769 -1.88 23.44 -18.44
CA ASP A 769 -2.59 24.55 -19.10
C ASP A 769 -3.14 25.57 -18.09
N ASN A 770 -3.42 25.12 -16.85
CA ASN A 770 -3.79 25.98 -15.72
C ASN A 770 -2.57 26.55 -14.96
N GLY A 771 -1.33 26.30 -15.44
CA GLY A 771 -0.08 26.83 -14.93
C GLY A 771 0.56 25.99 -13.82
N ALA A 772 0.05 24.81 -13.49
CA ALA A 772 0.64 23.94 -12.47
C ALA A 772 2.00 23.36 -12.89
N THR A 773 2.85 23.05 -11.89
CA THR A 773 4.01 22.18 -12.07
C THR A 773 3.61 20.76 -11.72
N VAL A 774 3.93 19.78 -12.57
CA VAL A 774 3.56 18.38 -12.37
C VAL A 774 4.81 17.51 -12.26
N VAL A 775 4.97 16.80 -11.14
CA VAL A 775 6.05 15.85 -10.88
C VAL A 775 5.44 14.46 -10.72
N VAL A 776 5.93 13.49 -11.47
CA VAL A 776 5.36 12.14 -11.50
C VAL A 776 6.47 11.12 -11.26
N ILE A 777 6.31 10.24 -10.29
CA ILE A 777 7.14 9.04 -10.16
C ILE A 777 6.51 7.98 -11.08
N GLU A 778 7.26 7.48 -12.07
CA GLU A 778 6.69 6.58 -13.07
C GLU A 778 7.68 5.58 -13.68
N HIS A 779 7.10 4.45 -14.14
CA HIS A 779 7.79 3.42 -14.92
C HIS A 779 7.15 3.18 -16.29
N ASP A 780 5.94 3.64 -16.48
CA ASP A 780 5.21 3.52 -17.75
C ASP A 780 5.93 4.30 -18.86
N LEU A 781 6.28 3.59 -19.93
CA LEU A 781 7.06 4.16 -21.02
C LEU A 781 6.28 5.23 -21.80
N ASP A 782 4.95 5.11 -21.89
CA ASP A 782 4.14 6.09 -22.61
C ASP A 782 4.03 7.39 -21.82
N VAL A 783 3.97 7.33 -20.47
CA VAL A 783 4.06 8.51 -19.62
C VAL A 783 5.44 9.16 -19.73
N ILE A 784 6.52 8.37 -19.70
CA ILE A 784 7.90 8.89 -19.82
C ILE A 784 8.11 9.55 -21.18
N ARG A 785 7.69 8.94 -22.30
CA ARG A 785 7.78 9.52 -23.67
C ARG A 785 7.04 10.83 -23.82
N ASN A 786 6.01 11.07 -22.99
CA ASN A 786 5.20 12.29 -22.99
C ASN A 786 5.62 13.32 -21.93
N ALA A 787 6.71 13.07 -21.18
CA ALA A 787 7.28 14.04 -20.26
C ALA A 787 7.94 15.21 -20.99
N ASP A 788 7.92 16.39 -20.37
CA ASP A 788 8.78 17.51 -20.80
C ASP A 788 10.21 17.27 -20.33
N TYR A 789 10.37 16.80 -19.07
CA TYR A 789 11.65 16.58 -18.44
C TYR A 789 11.65 15.26 -17.68
N VAL A 790 12.73 14.52 -17.75
CA VAL A 790 12.91 13.23 -17.09
C VAL A 790 14.10 13.31 -16.14
N ILE A 791 13.94 12.74 -14.96
CA ILE A 791 15.01 12.52 -13.97
C ILE A 791 15.13 11.02 -13.80
N ASP A 792 16.23 10.43 -14.29
CA ASP A 792 16.48 8.98 -14.19
C ASP A 792 17.38 8.67 -13.00
N MET A 793 16.85 7.87 -12.05
CA MET A 793 17.51 7.47 -10.82
C MET A 793 18.12 6.07 -10.97
N GLY A 794 19.39 5.90 -10.53
CA GLY A 794 20.04 4.62 -10.66
C GLY A 794 21.49 4.63 -10.16
N PRO A 795 22.38 3.86 -10.82
CA PRO A 795 22.11 2.92 -11.93
C PRO A 795 21.41 1.63 -11.51
N GLY A 796 21.52 1.22 -10.24
CA GLY A 796 20.90 0.01 -9.69
C GLY A 796 19.93 0.31 -8.56
N GLY A 797 19.49 -0.72 -7.83
CA GLY A 797 18.75 -0.63 -6.59
C GLY A 797 19.64 -0.66 -5.36
N GLY A 798 19.13 -0.23 -4.20
CA GLY A 798 19.84 -0.26 -2.93
C GLY A 798 21.12 0.60 -2.93
N GLU A 799 22.22 0.07 -2.43
CA GLU A 799 23.50 0.82 -2.30
C GLU A 799 24.14 1.18 -3.66
N SER A 800 23.88 0.40 -4.69
CA SER A 800 24.34 0.69 -6.05
C SER A 800 23.52 1.77 -6.74
N GLY A 801 22.36 2.13 -6.18
CA GLY A 801 21.48 3.20 -6.64
C GLY A 801 21.68 4.51 -5.92
N GLY A 802 20.60 5.27 -5.83
CA GLY A 802 20.51 6.51 -5.05
C GLY A 802 21.22 7.71 -5.66
N ARG A 803 21.44 7.68 -6.98
CA ARG A 803 22.05 8.80 -7.74
C ARG A 803 21.15 9.18 -8.91
N VAL A 804 21.26 10.43 -9.32
CA VAL A 804 20.75 10.85 -10.62
C VAL A 804 21.74 10.40 -11.70
N VAL A 805 21.28 9.56 -12.61
CA VAL A 805 22.08 9.02 -13.72
C VAL A 805 22.01 9.96 -14.91
N ALA A 806 20.80 10.46 -15.20
CA ALA A 806 20.57 11.36 -16.30
C ALA A 806 19.38 12.28 -16.01
N THR A 807 19.42 13.48 -16.59
CA THR A 807 18.30 14.42 -16.63
C THR A 807 18.20 15.01 -18.02
N GLY A 808 16.99 15.33 -18.49
CA GLY A 808 16.77 15.93 -19.80
C GLY A 808 15.44 15.54 -20.42
N THR A 809 15.29 15.75 -21.71
CA THR A 809 14.13 15.29 -22.47
C THR A 809 14.13 13.75 -22.60
N PRO A 810 12.98 13.12 -22.92
CA PRO A 810 12.94 11.68 -23.17
C PRO A 810 13.96 11.23 -24.23
N GLU A 811 14.17 12.04 -25.28
CA GLU A 811 15.12 11.76 -26.35
C GLU A 811 16.58 11.79 -25.86
N GLU A 812 16.93 12.72 -24.96
CA GLU A 812 18.25 12.79 -24.31
C GLU A 812 18.48 11.61 -23.39
N ILE A 813 17.47 11.17 -22.62
CA ILE A 813 17.53 9.98 -21.78
C ILE A 813 17.74 8.72 -22.64
N GLN A 814 17.03 8.60 -23.77
CA GLN A 814 17.19 7.48 -24.72
C GLN A 814 18.62 7.42 -25.29
N GLY A 815 19.23 8.57 -25.53
CA GLY A 815 20.61 8.69 -26.02
C GLY A 815 21.69 8.42 -24.98
N ASN A 816 21.36 8.33 -23.68
CA ASN A 816 22.33 8.15 -22.60
C ASN A 816 22.64 6.67 -22.35
N PRO A 817 23.88 6.19 -22.59
CA PRO A 817 24.23 4.77 -22.39
C PRO A 817 24.22 4.30 -20.94
N GLU A 818 24.30 5.22 -19.96
CA GLU A 818 24.23 4.90 -18.53
C GLU A 818 22.78 4.74 -18.05
N SER A 819 21.80 5.28 -18.77
CA SER A 819 20.39 5.15 -18.45
C SER A 819 19.89 3.75 -18.79
N ILE A 820 19.44 3.02 -17.78
CA ILE A 820 18.74 1.74 -18.00
C ILE A 820 17.37 2.00 -18.60
N THR A 821 16.66 3.01 -18.13
CA THR A 821 15.34 3.42 -18.65
C THR A 821 15.44 3.81 -20.14
N GLY A 822 16.48 4.54 -20.52
CA GLY A 822 16.70 4.99 -21.90
C GLY A 822 16.78 3.86 -22.94
N ARG A 823 17.19 2.67 -22.52
CA ARG A 823 17.25 1.49 -23.40
C ARG A 823 15.87 0.96 -23.82
N TYR A 824 14.82 1.34 -23.11
CA TYR A 824 13.44 0.90 -23.36
C TYR A 824 12.56 2.01 -23.99
N LEU A 825 13.04 3.26 -24.00
CA LEU A 825 12.39 4.39 -24.66
C LEU A 825 12.63 4.34 -26.18
#